data_df084fd6b790ab6d18fe84a6fa4ad670
#
_entry.id   df084fd6b790ab6d18fe84a6fa4ad670
#
_cell.length_a   1.000
_cell.length_b   1.000
_cell.length_c   1.000
_cell.angle_alpha   90.00
_cell.angle_beta   90.00
_cell.angle_gamma   90.00
#
_symmetry.space_group_name_H-M   'P 1'
#
loop_
_entity.id
_entity.type
_entity.pdbx_description
1 polymer ?
#
loop_
_entity_poly.entity_id
_entity_poly.type
_entity_poly.pdbx_seq_one_letter_code
_entity_poly.pdbx_strand_id
1 'polypeptide(L)'
;MRPWPIILAACVACSSATALAREQAIDVPAGTVPESAIAMARQTGTSIVVSDPVLTKRRTPRIHGRMSAPQAIRRLAESAGARAVATGTASWRIEPRPRPRRAASVRRSKPPDPGRGAVQPPPPSAVPPTPIVVVASKRDTSLEDLAAQISLIDGEDLALGGMGGTEKITQRVATVSSTYLGSGRNKLFIRGIADSSFTGPTQATVGQYLGDMRLSYNAPDPDLRLSDLERVEVLEGPQGTLYGAGSLGGIIRLVPNAPELDSQFMRGTLGNALTQHGAASVDANAIANVSLVPGKAALRMVLDAASEGGYIDKPLLDRDDVNRTRTLAGRAIMHAAIAPDWTLDVIGLAQSIHAADSQYAARKGPDYDSLARVREGADADYLHGQFVVSGRIGALYMRSTTGAAKQEVQERYDATMPGDEDRVFVQLNDTRMIAHETRIWVPIEDRRFGWLAGLSLVDNSARLNRRLEQGRKRSSATGAHNSLTEGTIYGEASYRLRDGLIATLGARYTRARLGGAAEDVSLALAVAGTAITETRDQSAFLPSGSLVAKLARGTSIYVRYQEGFRPGGLAIEGEFVRRFRQDHARTLEIGARHGRAGIDPFDLAVNVAYTRWSDIQADFIDNLGLPSTDNIGDGRVWTFSASGSVFLTDDLRLSGGATINRSTIDEPTRFFSHRISHVPNIAEFSGRMGLDYSRSVGRDLDLDARAWASYIGKSRLGVGPELGDLQGDYVDSGMLVRIGNERIGGTLSVTNLAGTKGNRFALGTPFAVLREQVTPLRPRTIRLGVDFSF
;
A
#
# COMPACT_ATOMS: atom_id res chain seq x y z
N MET A 1 -24.83 -17.85 14.34
CA MET A 1 -25.49 -16.56 14.59
C MET A 1 -25.44 -16.28 16.08
N ARG A 2 -24.54 -15.46 16.54
CA ARG A 2 -24.57 -14.84 17.89
C ARG A 2 -24.58 -13.33 17.65
N PRO A 3 -25.50 -12.57 18.27
CA PRO A 3 -25.57 -11.13 18.07
C PRO A 3 -24.42 -10.45 18.82
N TRP A 4 -23.66 -9.62 18.15
CA TRP A 4 -22.76 -8.67 18.77
C TRP A 4 -23.54 -7.44 19.19
N PRO A 5 -23.23 -6.81 20.34
CA PRO A 5 -23.87 -5.59 20.73
C PRO A 5 -23.41 -4.45 19.82
N ILE A 6 -24.38 -3.78 19.21
CA ILE A 6 -24.23 -2.54 18.47
C ILE A 6 -23.87 -1.47 19.51
N ILE A 7 -22.61 -1.00 19.48
CA ILE A 7 -22.24 0.23 20.18
C ILE A 7 -22.76 1.38 19.35
N LEU A 8 -23.92 1.89 19.73
CA LEU A 8 -24.50 3.12 19.22
C LEU A 8 -23.69 4.28 19.83
N ALA A 9 -22.71 4.82 19.06
CA ALA A 9 -22.08 6.07 19.42
C ALA A 9 -23.07 7.21 19.17
N ALA A 10 -23.56 7.80 20.24
CA ALA A 10 -24.41 8.97 20.18
C ALA A 10 -23.68 10.12 19.46
N CYS A 11 -24.25 10.60 18.35
CA CYS A 11 -23.87 11.87 17.74
C CYS A 11 -24.28 13.00 18.68
N VAL A 12 -23.33 13.52 19.44
CA VAL A 12 -23.48 14.82 20.09
C VAL A 12 -23.23 15.86 18.99
N ALA A 13 -24.29 16.47 18.52
CA ALA A 13 -24.25 17.64 17.66
C ALA A 13 -23.62 18.80 18.44
N CYS A 14 -22.33 19.06 18.22
CA CYS A 14 -21.68 20.28 18.70
C CYS A 14 -21.83 21.39 17.66
N SER A 15 -22.71 22.31 17.98
CA SER A 15 -22.85 23.60 17.33
C SER A 15 -21.62 24.46 17.61
N SER A 16 -20.61 24.44 16.74
CA SER A 16 -19.40 25.28 16.88
C SER A 16 -18.90 25.92 15.56
N ALA A 17 -19.71 25.93 14.49
CA ALA A 17 -19.30 26.47 13.21
C ALA A 17 -19.47 28.01 13.05
N THR A 18 -19.83 28.75 14.13
CA THR A 18 -20.16 30.17 14.02
C THR A 18 -19.14 31.14 14.60
N ALA A 19 -17.99 30.67 15.12
CA ALA A 19 -17.03 31.58 15.76
C ALA A 19 -16.16 32.40 14.79
N LEU A 20 -15.87 31.92 13.62
CA LEU A 20 -14.99 32.60 12.63
C LEU A 20 -15.70 33.60 11.72
N ALA A 21 -17.02 33.57 11.63
CA ALA A 21 -17.80 34.53 10.84
C ALA A 21 -18.22 35.79 11.64
N ARG A 22 -17.92 35.82 12.94
CA ARG A 22 -18.33 36.94 13.80
C ARG A 22 -17.42 38.14 13.56
N GLU A 23 -18.00 39.27 13.18
CA GLU A 23 -17.27 40.52 13.09
C GLU A 23 -16.82 40.97 14.49
N GLN A 24 -15.54 41.27 14.62
CA GLN A 24 -14.90 41.77 15.84
C GLN A 24 -14.16 43.08 15.57
N ALA A 25 -13.96 43.88 16.58
CA ALA A 25 -13.16 45.09 16.46
C ALA A 25 -11.67 44.69 16.35
N ILE A 26 -11.05 45.00 15.22
CA ILE A 26 -9.64 44.80 14.94
C ILE A 26 -8.93 46.13 15.00
N ASP A 27 -7.78 46.17 15.69
CA ASP A 27 -6.91 47.34 15.73
C ASP A 27 -5.43 46.86 15.77
N VAL A 28 -4.85 46.79 14.59
CA VAL A 28 -3.45 46.36 14.42
C VAL A 28 -2.61 47.56 14.04
N PRO A 29 -1.59 47.94 14.86
CA PRO A 29 -0.76 49.09 14.59
C PRO A 29 0.06 48.93 13.30
N ALA A 30 0.47 50.06 12.71
CA ALA A 30 1.39 50.08 11.60
C ALA A 30 2.75 49.47 12.04
N GLY A 31 3.31 48.55 11.24
CA GLY A 31 4.56 47.85 11.57
C GLY A 31 5.10 47.04 10.39
N THR A 32 6.07 46.20 10.62
CA THR A 32 6.49 45.21 9.63
C THR A 32 5.41 44.12 9.45
N VAL A 33 5.42 43.43 8.32
CA VAL A 33 4.42 42.35 8.05
C VAL A 33 4.43 41.29 9.17
N PRO A 34 5.58 40.82 9.69
CA PRO A 34 5.59 39.89 10.81
C PRO A 34 4.99 40.47 12.10
N GLU A 35 5.33 41.71 12.47
CA GLU A 35 4.78 42.35 13.66
C GLU A 35 3.28 42.51 13.57
N SER A 36 2.76 42.94 12.41
CA SER A 36 1.33 43.09 12.15
C SER A 36 0.62 41.77 12.08
N ALA A 37 1.26 40.71 11.54
CA ALA A 37 0.74 39.34 11.53
C ALA A 37 0.60 38.77 12.95
N ILE A 38 1.61 38.97 13.82
CA ILE A 38 1.55 38.57 15.24
C ILE A 38 0.42 39.31 15.98
N ALA A 39 0.32 40.63 15.80
CA ALA A 39 -0.74 41.43 16.40
C ALA A 39 -2.13 41.01 15.94
N MET A 40 -2.27 40.72 14.61
CA MET A 40 -3.49 40.21 14.00
C MET A 40 -3.86 38.82 14.54
N ALA A 41 -2.90 37.91 14.61
CA ALA A 41 -3.08 36.55 15.12
C ALA A 41 -3.58 36.55 16.57
N ARG A 42 -3.02 37.40 17.43
CA ARG A 42 -3.47 37.55 18.84
C ARG A 42 -4.89 38.06 18.96
N GLN A 43 -5.32 39.02 18.12
CA GLN A 43 -6.66 39.57 18.17
C GLN A 43 -7.71 38.63 17.55
N THR A 44 -7.35 37.87 16.56
CA THR A 44 -8.28 37.01 15.80
C THR A 44 -8.30 35.56 16.28
N GLY A 45 -7.37 35.18 17.16
CA GLY A 45 -7.23 33.78 17.59
C GLY A 45 -6.77 32.84 16.48
N THR A 46 -6.07 33.37 15.42
CA THR A 46 -5.63 32.60 14.26
C THR A 46 -4.11 32.45 14.25
N SER A 47 -3.59 31.45 13.56
CA SER A 47 -2.16 31.28 13.27
C SER A 47 -1.85 31.89 11.91
N ILE A 48 -0.89 32.82 11.85
CA ILE A 48 -0.50 33.49 10.59
C ILE A 48 0.98 33.31 10.37
N VAL A 49 1.37 32.62 9.31
CA VAL A 49 2.76 32.36 8.93
C VAL A 49 3.17 33.29 7.79
N VAL A 50 4.34 33.93 7.95
CA VAL A 50 4.96 34.77 6.92
C VAL A 50 6.35 34.19 6.66
N SER A 51 6.49 33.39 5.60
CA SER A 51 7.73 32.65 5.29
C SER A 51 8.64 33.37 4.28
N ASP A 52 8.11 34.36 3.55
CA ASP A 52 8.86 35.02 2.47
C ASP A 52 9.77 36.13 3.02
N PRO A 53 11.12 36.07 2.78
CA PRO A 53 12.06 37.09 3.27
C PRO A 53 11.84 38.49 2.70
N VAL A 54 11.19 38.62 1.53
CA VAL A 54 10.86 39.92 0.94
C VAL A 54 9.69 40.54 1.68
N LEU A 55 8.71 39.72 2.08
CA LEU A 55 7.56 40.19 2.84
C LEU A 55 7.92 40.56 4.29
N THR A 56 8.88 39.89 4.90
CA THR A 56 9.31 40.18 6.29
C THR A 56 9.86 41.61 6.46
N LYS A 57 10.42 42.20 5.42
CA LYS A 57 10.98 43.58 5.44
C LYS A 57 9.95 44.65 5.03
N ARG A 58 8.76 44.27 4.52
CA ARG A 58 7.72 45.25 4.14
C ARG A 58 6.98 45.79 5.35
N ARG A 59 6.52 47.02 5.22
CA ARG A 59 5.70 47.67 6.26
C ARG A 59 4.22 47.67 5.81
N THR A 60 3.33 47.52 6.78
CA THR A 60 1.89 47.61 6.61
C THR A 60 1.34 48.82 7.33
N PRO A 61 0.33 49.49 6.82
CA PRO A 61 -0.39 50.56 7.52
C PRO A 61 -1.18 49.99 8.71
N ARG A 62 -1.65 50.85 9.60
CA ARG A 62 -2.56 50.48 10.66
C ARG A 62 -3.85 49.87 10.05
N ILE A 63 -4.27 48.73 10.55
CA ILE A 63 -5.51 48.08 10.11
C ILE A 63 -6.51 48.14 11.27
N HIS A 64 -7.57 48.87 11.08
CA HIS A 64 -8.61 49.07 12.10
C HIS A 64 -10.03 49.00 11.49
N GLY A 65 -10.99 48.55 12.32
CA GLY A 65 -12.39 48.43 11.93
C GLY A 65 -13.06 47.16 12.44
N ARG A 66 -14.37 47.08 12.28
CA ARG A 66 -15.12 45.82 12.55
C ARG A 66 -15.11 44.97 11.32
N MET A 67 -14.54 43.78 11.45
CA MET A 67 -14.41 42.81 10.35
C MET A 67 -14.19 41.39 10.87
N SER A 68 -14.46 40.40 10.05
CA SER A 68 -14.16 39.00 10.40
C SER A 68 -12.65 38.72 10.31
N ALA A 69 -12.17 37.69 11.02
CA ALA A 69 -10.76 37.29 11.00
C ALA A 69 -10.22 37.05 9.57
N PRO A 70 -10.91 36.32 8.66
CA PRO A 70 -10.48 36.17 7.28
C PRO A 70 -10.36 37.47 6.50
N GLN A 71 -11.27 38.40 6.71
CA GLN A 71 -11.23 39.73 6.06
C GLN A 71 -10.06 40.56 6.56
N ALA A 72 -9.78 40.54 7.85
CA ALA A 72 -8.66 41.26 8.46
C ALA A 72 -7.32 40.74 7.94
N ILE A 73 -7.16 39.42 7.85
CA ILE A 73 -5.93 38.77 7.37
C ILE A 73 -5.71 39.04 5.88
N ARG A 74 -6.76 38.98 5.04
CA ARG A 74 -6.68 39.35 3.61
C ARG A 74 -6.27 40.80 3.45
N ARG A 75 -6.83 41.72 4.22
CA ARG A 75 -6.48 43.15 4.19
C ARG A 75 -5.03 43.39 4.61
N LEU A 76 -4.51 42.63 5.58
CA LEU A 76 -3.09 42.65 5.95
C LEU A 76 -2.21 42.22 4.78
N ALA A 77 -2.52 41.08 4.15
CA ALA A 77 -1.77 40.58 3.00
C ALA A 77 -1.82 41.55 1.81
N GLU A 78 -2.99 42.11 1.50
CA GLU A 78 -3.17 43.06 0.41
C GLU A 78 -2.37 44.36 0.62
N SER A 79 -2.36 44.88 1.85
CA SER A 79 -1.58 46.08 2.20
C SER A 79 -0.08 45.85 2.05
N ALA A 80 0.38 44.60 2.18
CA ALA A 80 1.76 44.17 1.94
C ALA A 80 2.06 43.84 0.48
N GLY A 81 1.08 43.93 -0.45
CA GLY A 81 1.23 43.49 -1.83
C GLY A 81 1.38 41.98 -1.96
N ALA A 82 0.76 41.24 -1.04
CA ALA A 82 0.79 39.80 -0.92
C ALA A 82 -0.63 39.21 -1.02
N ARG A 83 -0.77 37.90 -0.95
CA ARG A 83 -2.06 37.22 -0.80
C ARG A 83 -2.05 36.41 0.49
N ALA A 84 -3.21 36.28 1.11
CA ALA A 84 -3.42 35.39 2.24
C ALA A 84 -4.03 34.08 1.70
N VAL A 85 -3.38 32.98 2.03
CA VAL A 85 -3.83 31.61 1.69
C VAL A 85 -4.21 30.93 2.99
N ALA A 86 -5.44 30.43 3.08
CA ALA A 86 -5.87 29.61 4.21
C ALA A 86 -5.17 28.23 4.11
N THR A 87 -4.48 27.83 5.18
CA THR A 87 -3.81 26.53 5.29
C THR A 87 -4.50 25.61 6.29
N GLY A 88 -5.63 26.09 6.87
CA GLY A 88 -6.50 25.40 7.80
C GLY A 88 -7.61 26.33 8.28
N THR A 89 -8.55 25.82 9.09
CA THR A 89 -9.71 26.58 9.57
C THR A 89 -9.38 27.86 10.35
N ALA A 90 -8.24 27.90 11.03
CA ALA A 90 -7.73 29.04 11.76
C ALA A 90 -6.27 29.36 11.43
N SER A 91 -5.72 28.79 10.38
CA SER A 91 -4.31 28.93 9.98
C SER A 91 -4.20 29.57 8.60
N TRP A 92 -3.27 30.53 8.47
CA TRP A 92 -3.10 31.34 7.27
C TRP A 92 -1.63 31.47 6.93
N ARG A 93 -1.32 31.52 5.63
CA ARG A 93 -0.01 31.86 5.10
C ARG A 93 -0.09 33.11 4.25
N ILE A 94 0.84 34.06 4.45
CA ILE A 94 0.95 35.26 3.63
C ILE A 94 2.06 35.04 2.61
N GLU A 95 1.72 35.06 1.32
CA GLU A 95 2.59 34.78 0.19
C GLU A 95 2.62 35.94 -0.81
N PRO A 96 3.73 36.15 -1.58
CA PRO A 96 3.80 37.14 -2.63
C PRO A 96 2.73 36.88 -3.71
N ARG A 97 2.12 37.93 -4.27
CA ARG A 97 1.24 37.78 -5.44
C ARG A 97 2.06 37.35 -6.66
N PRO A 98 1.62 36.36 -7.46
CA PRO A 98 2.22 36.05 -8.74
C PRO A 98 2.18 37.29 -9.64
N ARG A 99 3.30 37.67 -10.24
CA ARG A 99 3.33 38.75 -11.21
C ARG A 99 2.71 38.28 -12.53
N PRO A 100 1.71 38.98 -13.11
CA PRO A 100 1.23 38.63 -14.43
C PRO A 100 2.36 38.81 -15.45
N ARG A 101 2.69 37.78 -16.21
CA ARG A 101 3.61 37.85 -17.35
C ARG A 101 2.94 38.71 -18.42
N ARG A 102 3.42 39.93 -18.59
CA ARG A 102 3.10 40.77 -19.74
C ARG A 102 3.71 40.15 -20.98
N ALA A 103 2.89 39.84 -21.99
CA ALA A 103 3.33 39.46 -23.32
C ALA A 103 4.24 40.54 -23.87
N ALA A 104 5.47 40.20 -24.19
CA ALA A 104 6.45 41.09 -24.77
C ALA A 104 6.12 41.31 -26.25
N SER A 105 5.67 42.49 -26.60
CA SER A 105 5.63 42.94 -27.99
C SER A 105 7.06 43.13 -28.48
N VAL A 106 7.39 42.45 -29.57
CA VAL A 106 8.67 42.58 -30.27
C VAL A 106 8.82 43.99 -30.84
N ARG A 107 9.62 44.84 -30.20
CA ARG A 107 10.18 46.03 -30.78
C ARG A 107 11.67 45.81 -31.06
N ARG A 108 12.02 45.80 -32.34
CA ARG A 108 13.43 45.88 -32.78
C ARG A 108 14.06 47.17 -32.22
N SER A 109 15.09 47.06 -31.42
CA SER A 109 15.95 48.16 -31.02
C SER A 109 17.41 47.82 -31.31
N LYS A 110 18.07 48.85 -31.79
CA LYS A 110 19.46 49.07 -32.24
C LYS A 110 20.49 48.57 -31.19
N PRO A 111 21.70 48.11 -31.60
CA PRO A 111 22.73 47.61 -30.69
C PRO A 111 23.30 48.75 -29.80
N PRO A 112 23.56 48.51 -28.52
CA PRO A 112 24.29 49.41 -27.64
C PRO A 112 25.77 49.12 -27.63
N ASP A 113 26.54 50.20 -27.43
CA ASP A 113 27.97 50.41 -27.31
C ASP A 113 28.60 49.60 -26.13
N PRO A 114 29.80 49.05 -26.25
CA PRO A 114 30.46 48.28 -25.21
C PRO A 114 31.24 49.16 -24.23
N GLY A 115 30.70 49.29 -22.99
CA GLY A 115 31.47 49.96 -21.95
C GLY A 115 30.73 50.25 -20.68
N ARG A 116 30.70 49.31 -19.78
CA ARG A 116 30.78 49.34 -18.30
C ARG A 116 30.11 48.10 -17.70
N GLY A 117 30.88 47.27 -17.07
CA GLY A 117 30.44 46.06 -16.39
C GLY A 117 29.49 46.42 -15.25
N ALA A 118 28.20 46.12 -15.41
CA ALA A 118 27.24 46.01 -14.33
C ALA A 118 27.37 44.62 -13.71
N VAL A 119 27.82 44.56 -12.48
CA VAL A 119 27.79 43.37 -11.64
C VAL A 119 26.30 42.92 -11.55
N GLN A 120 25.96 41.83 -12.21
CA GLN A 120 24.67 41.20 -12.02
C GLN A 120 24.56 40.71 -10.57
N PRO A 121 23.49 41.06 -9.83
CA PRO A 121 23.26 40.43 -8.52
C PRO A 121 23.11 38.90 -8.76
N PRO A 122 23.68 38.07 -7.88
CA PRO A 122 23.55 36.61 -8.00
C PRO A 122 22.07 36.25 -8.07
N PRO A 123 21.69 35.23 -8.90
CA PRO A 123 20.31 34.75 -8.93
C PRO A 123 19.91 34.34 -7.52
N PRO A 124 18.63 34.59 -7.12
CA PRO A 124 18.16 34.19 -5.80
C PRO A 124 18.44 32.71 -5.65
N SER A 125 19.21 32.33 -4.61
CA SER A 125 19.46 30.94 -4.26
C SER A 125 18.11 30.23 -4.18
N ALA A 126 17.85 29.31 -5.08
CA ALA A 126 16.70 28.45 -4.99
C ALA A 126 16.79 27.74 -3.63
N VAL A 127 15.74 27.87 -2.81
CA VAL A 127 15.62 27.08 -1.58
C VAL A 127 15.74 25.64 -2.03
N PRO A 128 16.71 24.87 -1.50
CA PRO A 128 16.84 23.48 -1.90
C PRO A 128 15.52 22.79 -1.60
N PRO A 129 14.94 22.09 -2.59
CA PRO A 129 13.66 21.42 -2.40
C PRO A 129 13.82 20.35 -1.32
N THR A 130 12.83 20.25 -0.44
CA THR A 130 12.81 19.30 0.68
C THR A 130 13.04 17.88 0.15
N PRO A 131 14.03 17.13 0.67
CA PRO A 131 14.29 15.78 0.20
C PRO A 131 13.10 14.86 0.50
N ILE A 132 12.77 13.96 -0.42
CA ILE A 132 11.79 12.91 -0.15
C ILE A 132 12.42 11.90 0.80
N VAL A 133 11.86 11.79 2.01
CA VAL A 133 12.31 10.85 3.04
C VAL A 133 11.57 9.54 2.90
N VAL A 134 12.31 8.44 2.77
CA VAL A 134 11.77 7.08 2.70
C VAL A 134 11.73 6.47 4.10
N VAL A 135 10.54 6.34 4.65
CA VAL A 135 10.34 5.81 6.01
C VAL A 135 10.55 4.29 6.06
N ALA A 136 10.32 3.60 4.94
CA ALA A 136 10.61 2.16 4.82
C ALA A 136 12.12 1.81 4.92
N SER A 137 13.02 2.78 4.89
CA SER A 137 14.43 2.58 5.23
C SER A 137 14.68 2.32 6.73
N LYS A 138 13.66 2.44 7.58
CA LYS A 138 13.70 2.35 9.06
C LYS A 138 14.60 3.38 9.77
N ARG A 139 15.25 4.27 9.02
CA ARG A 139 16.11 5.34 9.53
C ARG A 139 15.89 6.69 8.84
N ASP A 140 14.73 6.83 8.18
CA ASP A 140 14.31 8.06 7.51
C ASP A 140 15.35 8.58 6.50
N THR A 141 15.87 7.67 5.66
CA THR A 141 16.89 7.98 4.65
C THR A 141 16.27 8.73 3.48
N SER A 142 16.97 9.73 2.94
CA SER A 142 16.55 10.39 1.71
C SER A 142 16.50 9.40 0.53
N LEU A 143 15.55 9.60 -0.39
CA LEU A 143 15.41 8.76 -1.58
C LEU A 143 16.71 8.68 -2.40
N GLU A 144 17.47 9.77 -2.45
CA GLU A 144 18.74 9.85 -3.19
C GLU A 144 19.87 9.01 -2.60
N ASP A 145 19.82 8.75 -1.29
CA ASP A 145 20.82 7.97 -0.55
C ASP A 145 20.42 6.50 -0.39
N LEU A 146 19.23 6.13 -0.90
CA LEU A 146 18.72 4.77 -0.79
C LEU A 146 19.20 3.90 -1.96
N ALA A 147 19.91 2.81 -1.67
CA ALA A 147 20.31 1.80 -2.64
C ALA A 147 19.18 0.77 -2.85
N ALA A 148 18.04 1.18 -3.37
CA ALA A 148 16.93 0.28 -3.68
C ALA A 148 16.00 0.93 -4.69
N GLN A 149 15.34 0.13 -5.50
CA GLN A 149 14.20 0.58 -6.27
C GLN A 149 13.01 0.74 -5.34
N ILE A 150 12.36 1.90 -5.41
CA ILE A 150 11.16 2.21 -4.66
C ILE A 150 10.13 2.88 -5.56
N SER A 151 8.88 2.46 -5.42
CA SER A 151 7.73 3.12 -6.01
C SER A 151 6.93 3.80 -4.91
N LEU A 152 6.68 5.09 -5.07
CA LEU A 152 5.86 5.89 -4.15
C LEU A 152 4.52 6.17 -4.81
N ILE A 153 3.44 5.90 -4.10
CA ILE A 153 2.07 6.21 -4.52
C ILE A 153 1.52 7.20 -3.52
N ASP A 154 1.14 8.38 -3.99
CA ASP A 154 0.52 9.40 -3.16
C ASP A 154 -0.85 8.93 -2.64
N GLY A 155 -1.17 9.26 -1.40
CA GLY A 155 -2.45 8.90 -0.78
C GLY A 155 -3.65 9.58 -1.44
N GLU A 156 -3.49 10.79 -1.95
CA GLU A 156 -4.53 11.49 -2.70
C GLU A 156 -4.86 10.78 -4.02
N ASP A 157 -3.85 10.17 -4.67
CA ASP A 157 -4.04 9.35 -5.86
C ASP A 157 -4.88 8.10 -5.58
N LEU A 158 -4.80 7.57 -4.36
CA LEU A 158 -5.56 6.41 -3.93
C LEU A 158 -6.97 6.75 -3.47
N ALA A 159 -7.18 7.96 -2.94
CA ALA A 159 -8.47 8.42 -2.44
C ALA A 159 -9.48 8.67 -3.57
N LEU A 160 -9.01 9.15 -4.72
CA LEU A 160 -9.86 9.43 -5.87
C LEU A 160 -10.35 8.13 -6.55
N GLY A 161 -11.53 8.19 -7.15
CA GLY A 161 -12.10 7.07 -7.93
C GLY A 161 -12.80 5.99 -7.10
N GLY A 162 -13.18 6.29 -5.87
CA GLY A 162 -13.92 5.37 -5.00
C GLY A 162 -13.04 4.46 -4.16
N MET A 163 -13.68 3.56 -3.45
CA MET A 163 -13.02 2.67 -2.51
C MET A 163 -12.43 1.47 -3.24
N GLY A 164 -11.27 1.00 -2.75
CA GLY A 164 -10.59 -0.18 -3.26
C GLY A 164 -9.54 -0.61 -2.25
N GLY A 165 -9.17 -1.88 -2.28
CA GLY A 165 -8.10 -2.45 -1.50
C GLY A 165 -6.76 -2.42 -2.25
N THR A 166 -5.96 -3.43 -2.02
CA THR A 166 -4.61 -3.60 -2.58
C THR A 166 -4.56 -3.67 -4.11
N GLU A 167 -5.70 -3.95 -4.79
CA GLU A 167 -5.80 -3.89 -6.24
C GLU A 167 -5.41 -2.51 -6.80
N LYS A 168 -5.68 -1.42 -6.08
CA LYS A 168 -5.23 -0.07 -6.47
C LYS A 168 -3.71 0.06 -6.55
N ILE A 169 -2.96 -0.73 -5.77
CA ILE A 169 -1.49 -0.75 -5.83
C ILE A 169 -1.03 -1.47 -7.12
N THR A 170 -1.63 -2.63 -7.44
CA THR A 170 -1.28 -3.39 -8.66
C THR A 170 -1.58 -2.61 -9.93
N GLN A 171 -2.60 -1.77 -9.93
CA GLN A 171 -2.93 -0.88 -11.06
C GLN A 171 -1.94 0.28 -11.23
N ARG A 172 -1.12 0.61 -10.22
CA ARG A 172 -0.21 1.76 -10.23
C ARG A 172 1.27 1.40 -10.33
N VAL A 173 1.64 0.18 -9.97
CA VAL A 173 3.04 -0.26 -9.94
C VAL A 173 3.20 -1.51 -10.81
N ALA A 174 3.92 -1.40 -11.92
CA ALA A 174 4.09 -2.48 -12.91
C ALA A 174 4.82 -3.72 -12.36
N THR A 175 5.62 -3.56 -11.30
CA THR A 175 6.36 -4.64 -10.65
C THR A 175 5.55 -5.40 -9.60
N VAL A 176 4.34 -4.94 -9.28
CA VAL A 176 3.43 -5.58 -8.30
C VAL A 176 2.34 -6.35 -9.03
N SER A 177 2.16 -7.60 -8.66
CA SER A 177 1.08 -8.47 -9.14
C SER A 177 0.31 -9.10 -7.99
N SER A 178 -0.81 -9.75 -8.28
CA SER A 178 -1.68 -10.39 -7.30
C SER A 178 -2.17 -11.73 -7.79
N THR A 179 -2.61 -12.60 -6.87
CA THR A 179 -3.32 -13.83 -7.22
C THR A 179 -4.75 -13.58 -7.70
N TYR A 180 -5.35 -12.44 -7.42
CA TYR A 180 -6.73 -12.10 -7.78
C TYR A 180 -7.80 -13.13 -7.36
N LEU A 181 -7.58 -13.82 -6.24
CA LEU A 181 -8.54 -14.77 -5.67
C LEU A 181 -9.84 -14.10 -5.20
N GLY A 182 -9.80 -12.81 -4.94
CA GLY A 182 -10.91 -12.00 -4.46
C GLY A 182 -10.52 -11.17 -3.24
N SER A 183 -11.34 -10.20 -2.91
CA SER A 183 -11.08 -9.30 -1.78
C SER A 183 -10.92 -10.06 -0.47
N GLY A 184 -9.87 -9.72 0.29
CA GLY A 184 -9.49 -10.39 1.55
C GLY A 184 -8.82 -11.76 1.39
N ARG A 185 -8.61 -12.25 0.16
CA ARG A 185 -7.95 -13.53 -0.14
C ARG A 185 -6.72 -13.40 -1.02
N ASN A 186 -6.39 -12.20 -1.44
CA ASN A 186 -5.29 -11.95 -2.37
C ASN A 186 -3.93 -12.14 -1.70
N LYS A 187 -2.95 -12.56 -2.50
CA LYS A 187 -1.53 -12.47 -2.18
C LYS A 187 -0.88 -11.50 -3.15
N LEU A 188 0.00 -10.64 -2.66
CA LEU A 188 0.77 -9.73 -3.49
C LEU A 188 2.17 -10.27 -3.74
N PHE A 189 2.68 -10.01 -4.94
CA PHE A 189 4.02 -10.39 -5.39
C PHE A 189 4.74 -9.18 -5.96
N ILE A 190 6.05 -9.13 -5.78
CA ILE A 190 6.90 -8.06 -6.33
C ILE A 190 8.01 -8.69 -7.15
N ARG A 191 8.30 -8.14 -8.35
CA ARG A 191 9.39 -8.55 -9.26
C ARG A 191 9.42 -10.04 -9.56
N GLY A 192 8.25 -10.66 -9.67
CA GLY A 192 8.17 -12.05 -9.99
C GLY A 192 8.64 -13.01 -8.89
N ILE A 193 8.82 -12.56 -7.67
CA ILE A 193 9.02 -13.45 -6.52
C ILE A 193 7.64 -13.88 -6.02
N ALA A 194 7.08 -14.84 -6.73
CA ALA A 194 5.75 -15.38 -6.50
C ALA A 194 5.83 -16.86 -6.12
N ASP A 195 4.97 -17.33 -5.25
CA ASP A 195 5.01 -18.70 -4.77
C ASP A 195 3.79 -19.50 -5.13
N SER A 196 2.69 -19.21 -4.49
CA SER A 196 1.52 -20.06 -4.53
C SER A 196 0.27 -19.35 -4.99
N SER A 197 -0.65 -20.13 -5.55
CA SER A 197 -1.90 -19.66 -6.13
C SER A 197 -3.06 -19.66 -5.12
N PHE A 198 -2.90 -20.30 -3.96
CA PHE A 198 -3.95 -20.48 -2.97
C PHE A 198 -3.56 -19.95 -1.59
N THR A 199 -4.58 -19.78 -0.73
CA THR A 199 -4.35 -19.54 0.68
C THR A 199 -3.91 -20.84 1.34
N GLY A 200 -2.80 -20.78 2.06
CA GLY A 200 -2.17 -21.94 2.67
C GLY A 200 -1.35 -21.59 3.90
N PRO A 201 -0.61 -22.56 4.47
CA PRO A 201 0.18 -22.37 5.68
C PRO A 201 1.45 -21.54 5.43
N THR A 202 1.77 -21.20 4.18
CA THR A 202 3.00 -20.49 3.84
C THR A 202 2.94 -19.02 4.26
N GLN A 203 4.12 -18.49 4.57
CA GLN A 203 4.29 -17.05 4.73
C GLN A 203 4.23 -16.33 3.37
N ALA A 204 3.70 -15.12 3.34
CA ALA A 204 3.73 -14.29 2.15
C ALA A 204 5.16 -13.99 1.69
N THR A 205 5.40 -13.86 0.36
CA THR A 205 6.69 -13.43 -0.21
C THR A 205 6.91 -11.93 -0.11
N VAL A 206 5.85 -11.16 0.12
CA VAL A 206 5.85 -9.70 0.28
C VAL A 206 5.34 -9.36 1.67
N GLY A 207 6.10 -8.61 2.44
CA GLY A 207 5.65 -8.09 3.74
C GLY A 207 4.77 -6.86 3.58
N GLN A 208 3.58 -6.86 4.16
CA GLN A 208 2.73 -5.67 4.23
C GLN A 208 2.78 -5.05 5.64
N TYR A 209 2.86 -3.73 5.70
CA TYR A 209 3.02 -2.98 6.95
C TYR A 209 2.04 -1.81 7.01
N LEU A 210 1.46 -1.57 8.18
CA LEU A 210 0.78 -0.31 8.52
C LEU A 210 1.70 0.48 9.46
N GLY A 211 2.25 1.59 8.96
CA GLY A 211 3.33 2.25 9.68
C GLY A 211 4.53 1.32 9.88
N ASP A 212 4.86 1.03 11.12
CA ASP A 212 6.01 0.18 11.48
C ASP A 212 5.67 -1.27 11.81
N MET A 213 4.39 -1.60 11.93
CA MET A 213 3.95 -2.95 12.27
C MET A 213 3.52 -3.75 11.05
N ARG A 214 3.97 -4.99 10.98
CA ARG A 214 3.53 -5.96 9.98
C ARG A 214 2.04 -6.29 10.17
N LEU A 215 1.29 -6.39 9.06
CA LEU A 215 -0.15 -6.66 9.08
C LEU A 215 -0.48 -8.13 9.33
N SER A 216 0.25 -9.04 8.70
CA SER A 216 0.08 -10.48 8.89
C SER A 216 1.41 -11.20 8.72
N TYR A 217 1.57 -12.34 9.38
CA TYR A 217 2.73 -13.21 9.18
C TYR A 217 2.49 -14.21 8.05
N ASN A 218 1.32 -14.81 8.01
CA ASN A 218 0.89 -15.77 7.00
C ASN A 218 0.00 -15.09 5.94
N ALA A 219 -0.07 -15.67 4.75
CA ALA A 219 -1.03 -15.29 3.73
C ALA A 219 -2.44 -15.86 4.06
N PRO A 220 -3.52 -15.24 3.54
CA PRO A 220 -3.53 -14.10 2.63
C PRO A 220 -3.31 -12.76 3.33
N ASP A 221 -3.04 -11.74 2.53
CA ASP A 221 -2.97 -10.37 3.00
C ASP A 221 -4.36 -9.83 3.37
N PRO A 222 -4.51 -8.94 4.36
CA PRO A 222 -5.82 -8.49 4.85
C PRO A 222 -6.58 -7.60 3.87
N ASP A 223 -6.01 -7.22 2.73
CA ASP A 223 -6.62 -6.38 1.68
C ASP A 223 -7.26 -5.09 2.23
N LEU A 224 -6.48 -4.34 3.00
CA LEU A 224 -6.97 -3.14 3.69
C LEU A 224 -7.48 -2.08 2.74
N ARG A 225 -8.52 -1.36 3.16
CA ARG A 225 -8.94 -0.12 2.50
C ARG A 225 -7.84 0.94 2.61
N LEU A 226 -7.52 1.56 1.46
CA LEU A 226 -6.40 2.49 1.33
C LEU A 226 -6.81 3.96 1.51
N SER A 227 -7.88 4.19 2.25
CA SER A 227 -8.38 5.54 2.54
C SER A 227 -7.49 6.26 3.53
N ASP A 228 -7.32 7.58 3.32
CA ASP A 228 -6.61 8.48 4.23
C ASP A 228 -5.18 8.03 4.55
N LEU A 229 -4.47 7.64 3.52
CA LEU A 229 -3.02 7.44 3.58
C LEU A 229 -2.29 8.73 3.15
N GLU A 230 -1.13 8.97 3.71
CA GLU A 230 -0.17 9.95 3.19
C GLU A 230 0.42 9.41 1.89
N ARG A 231 0.88 8.15 1.92
CA ARG A 231 1.42 7.45 0.75
C ARG A 231 1.50 5.94 0.98
N VAL A 232 1.75 5.22 -0.11
CA VAL A 232 2.19 3.83 -0.09
C VAL A 232 3.62 3.75 -0.61
N GLU A 233 4.50 3.10 0.14
CA GLU A 233 5.90 2.85 -0.22
C GLU A 233 6.06 1.38 -0.62
N VAL A 234 6.47 1.11 -1.85
CA VAL A 234 6.76 -0.24 -2.35
C VAL A 234 8.26 -0.36 -2.53
N LEU A 235 8.94 -1.06 -1.61
CA LEU A 235 10.35 -1.38 -1.73
C LEU A 235 10.51 -2.71 -2.44
N GLU A 236 11.20 -2.69 -3.54
CA GLU A 236 11.36 -3.83 -4.43
C GLU A 236 12.64 -4.63 -4.12
N GLY A 237 12.59 -5.95 -4.34
CA GLY A 237 13.65 -6.89 -4.02
C GLY A 237 13.74 -7.23 -2.52
N PRO A 238 14.55 -8.23 -2.14
CA PRO A 238 14.62 -8.71 -0.76
C PRO A 238 14.91 -7.60 0.25
N GLN A 239 14.23 -7.64 1.38
CA GLN A 239 14.39 -6.72 2.50
C GLN A 239 14.71 -7.46 3.81
N GLY A 240 15.31 -8.65 3.70
CA GLY A 240 15.50 -9.55 4.84
C GLY A 240 16.27 -8.94 6.01
N THR A 241 17.32 -8.14 5.76
CA THR A 241 18.12 -7.53 6.82
C THR A 241 17.28 -6.61 7.73
N LEU A 242 16.45 -5.76 7.20
CA LEU A 242 15.64 -4.82 8.00
C LEU A 242 14.29 -5.42 8.41
N TYR A 243 13.64 -6.19 7.54
CA TYR A 243 12.25 -6.62 7.70
C TYR A 243 12.09 -8.11 8.03
N GLY A 244 13.14 -8.92 7.87
CA GLY A 244 13.17 -10.33 8.26
C GLY A 244 12.40 -11.25 7.34
N ALA A 245 11.80 -12.27 7.94
CA ALA A 245 11.07 -13.31 7.23
C ALA A 245 9.89 -12.77 6.39
N GLY A 246 9.62 -13.39 5.21
CA GLY A 246 8.51 -12.99 4.33
C GLY A 246 8.67 -11.63 3.65
N SER A 247 9.90 -11.24 3.37
CA SER A 247 10.23 -10.06 2.57
C SER A 247 11.17 -10.42 1.42
N LEU A 248 10.90 -11.56 0.77
CA LEU A 248 11.68 -12.11 -0.35
C LEU A 248 11.57 -11.26 -1.62
N GLY A 249 10.35 -10.89 -2.00
CA GLY A 249 10.07 -10.05 -3.16
C GLY A 249 10.16 -8.57 -2.85
N GLY A 250 9.98 -8.19 -1.59
CA GLY A 250 9.94 -6.81 -1.15
C GLY A 250 8.97 -6.56 -0.01
N ILE A 251 8.67 -5.30 0.22
CA ILE A 251 7.66 -4.87 1.19
C ILE A 251 6.75 -3.80 0.60
N ILE A 252 5.53 -3.75 1.10
CA ILE A 252 4.55 -2.69 0.88
C ILE A 252 4.25 -2.05 2.23
N ARG A 253 4.52 -0.77 2.35
CA ARG A 253 4.27 -0.02 3.57
C ARG A 253 3.17 1.00 3.33
N LEU A 254 2.09 0.88 4.10
CA LEU A 254 1.01 1.84 4.16
C LEU A 254 1.36 2.90 5.21
N VAL A 255 1.51 4.14 4.79
CA VAL A 255 1.80 5.28 5.67
C VAL A 255 0.51 6.05 5.86
N PRO A 256 -0.18 5.95 7.01
CA PRO A 256 -1.39 6.70 7.25
C PRO A 256 -1.09 8.18 7.51
N ASN A 257 -2.05 9.06 7.19
CA ASN A 257 -1.98 10.44 7.60
C ASN A 257 -1.96 10.54 9.13
N ALA A 258 -1.04 11.33 9.66
CA ALA A 258 -0.97 11.61 11.09
C ALA A 258 -2.13 12.51 11.54
N PRO A 259 -2.62 12.39 12.80
CA PRO A 259 -3.52 13.36 13.39
C PRO A 259 -2.90 14.77 13.45
N GLU A 260 -3.66 15.76 13.07
CA GLU A 260 -3.25 17.17 13.11
C GLU A 260 -3.58 17.78 14.48
N LEU A 261 -2.55 18.24 15.19
CA LEU A 261 -2.68 18.68 16.60
C LEU A 261 -3.53 19.93 16.79
N ASP A 262 -3.56 20.83 15.79
CA ASP A 262 -4.18 22.16 15.90
C ASP A 262 -5.36 22.34 14.94
N SER A 263 -5.82 21.30 14.25
CA SER A 263 -6.93 21.38 13.31
C SER A 263 -8.08 20.47 13.67
N GLN A 264 -9.29 20.90 13.28
CA GLN A 264 -10.51 20.11 13.34
C GLN A 264 -11.16 20.15 11.96
N PHE A 265 -11.42 19.00 11.40
CA PHE A 265 -12.12 18.89 10.12
C PHE A 265 -12.87 17.58 9.99
N MET A 266 -13.81 17.56 9.09
CA MET A 266 -14.47 16.37 8.61
C MET A 266 -14.45 16.37 7.09
N ARG A 267 -14.05 15.23 6.50
CA ARG A 267 -14.07 14.99 5.06
C ARG A 267 -14.84 13.73 4.77
N GLY A 268 -15.41 13.64 3.59
CA GLY A 268 -16.10 12.41 3.20
C GLY A 268 -16.31 12.31 1.71
N THR A 269 -16.59 11.09 1.27
CA THR A 269 -16.97 10.79 -0.11
C THR A 269 -18.19 9.89 -0.12
N LEU A 270 -19.07 10.10 -1.08
CA LEU A 270 -20.19 9.23 -1.39
C LEU A 270 -20.15 8.89 -2.87
N GLY A 271 -20.39 7.64 -3.22
CA GLY A 271 -20.37 7.19 -4.60
C GLY A 271 -21.43 6.15 -4.93
N ASN A 272 -21.86 6.18 -6.18
CA ASN A 272 -22.70 5.16 -6.78
C ASN A 272 -22.08 4.71 -8.10
N ALA A 273 -22.10 3.41 -8.37
CA ALA A 273 -21.53 2.88 -9.61
C ALA A 273 -22.49 1.87 -10.26
N LEU A 274 -22.45 1.87 -11.60
CA LEU A 274 -23.17 0.94 -12.45
C LEU A 274 -22.15 0.09 -13.22
N THR A 275 -22.29 -1.23 -13.10
CA THR A 275 -21.45 -2.20 -13.80
C THR A 275 -22.21 -2.73 -15.01
N GLN A 276 -21.57 -2.78 -16.18
CA GLN A 276 -22.14 -3.40 -17.36
C GLN A 276 -22.37 -4.90 -17.07
N HIS A 277 -23.59 -5.41 -17.32
CA HIS A 277 -23.98 -6.78 -16.95
C HIS A 277 -23.69 -7.09 -15.48
N GLY A 278 -24.16 -6.22 -14.57
CA GLY A 278 -23.96 -6.43 -13.15
C GLY A 278 -24.81 -5.49 -12.30
N ALA A 279 -24.90 -5.78 -11.03
CA ALA A 279 -25.68 -5.01 -10.07
C ALA A 279 -24.99 -3.68 -9.70
N ALA A 280 -25.80 -2.71 -9.27
CA ALA A 280 -25.33 -1.44 -8.78
C ALA A 280 -24.46 -1.57 -7.50
N SER A 281 -23.52 -0.66 -7.38
CA SER A 281 -22.58 -0.52 -6.24
C SER A 281 -22.77 0.82 -5.55
N VAL A 282 -22.50 0.85 -4.25
CA VAL A 282 -22.47 2.09 -3.45
C VAL A 282 -21.27 2.08 -2.54
N ASP A 283 -20.68 3.24 -2.31
CA ASP A 283 -19.57 3.43 -1.38
C ASP A 283 -19.69 4.74 -0.60
N ALA A 284 -19.17 4.73 0.62
CA ALA A 284 -19.06 5.88 1.48
C ALA A 284 -17.77 5.84 2.28
N ASN A 285 -17.17 6.99 2.46
CA ASN A 285 -16.00 7.19 3.33
C ASN A 285 -16.21 8.44 4.18
N ALA A 286 -15.74 8.40 5.42
CA ALA A 286 -15.72 9.55 6.32
C ALA A 286 -14.38 9.61 7.06
N ILE A 287 -13.79 10.79 7.12
CA ILE A 287 -12.54 11.08 7.81
C ILE A 287 -12.79 12.25 8.75
N ALA A 288 -12.42 12.10 10.01
CA ALA A 288 -12.51 13.18 11.00
C ALA A 288 -11.17 13.35 11.72
N ASN A 289 -10.75 14.60 11.91
CA ASN A 289 -9.62 14.96 12.75
C ASN A 289 -10.11 15.85 13.88
N VAL A 290 -9.77 15.49 15.12
CA VAL A 290 -10.18 16.21 16.32
C VAL A 290 -8.95 16.52 17.16
N SER A 291 -8.65 17.81 17.36
CA SER A 291 -7.64 18.25 18.32
C SER A 291 -8.23 18.07 19.74
N LEU A 292 -7.68 17.10 20.47
CA LEU A 292 -8.10 16.82 21.87
C LEU A 292 -7.48 17.80 22.84
N VAL A 293 -6.18 18.09 22.66
CA VAL A 293 -5.42 19.08 23.40
C VAL A 293 -4.57 19.83 22.38
N PRO A 294 -4.84 21.11 22.10
CA PRO A 294 -4.11 21.88 21.08
C PRO A 294 -2.59 21.80 21.28
N GLY A 295 -1.87 21.53 20.21
CA GLY A 295 -0.42 21.35 20.18
C GLY A 295 0.12 20.13 20.89
N LYS A 296 -0.75 19.27 21.49
CA LYS A 296 -0.29 18.12 22.29
C LYS A 296 -0.93 16.79 21.93
N ALA A 297 -2.22 16.76 21.66
CA ALA A 297 -2.91 15.50 21.37
C ALA A 297 -4.05 15.68 20.36
N ALA A 298 -4.14 14.77 19.40
CA ALA A 298 -5.24 14.73 18.43
C ALA A 298 -5.65 13.28 18.12
N LEU A 299 -6.89 13.14 17.67
CA LEU A 299 -7.49 11.89 17.22
C LEU A 299 -7.91 12.03 15.76
N ARG A 300 -7.50 11.09 14.91
CA ARG A 300 -7.95 10.96 13.54
C ARG A 300 -8.69 9.65 13.34
N MET A 301 -9.87 9.72 12.76
CA MET A 301 -10.75 8.58 12.54
C MET A 301 -11.11 8.46 11.07
N VAL A 302 -11.17 7.25 10.56
CA VAL A 302 -11.56 6.91 9.20
C VAL A 302 -12.59 5.80 9.27
N LEU A 303 -13.68 5.94 8.53
CA LEU A 303 -14.71 4.93 8.34
C LEU A 303 -14.95 4.72 6.86
N ASP A 304 -15.00 3.47 6.43
CA ASP A 304 -15.23 3.06 5.06
C ASP A 304 -16.37 2.04 5.02
N ALA A 305 -17.33 2.23 4.14
CA ALA A 305 -18.40 1.27 3.87
C ALA A 305 -18.61 1.13 2.37
N ALA A 306 -18.66 -0.12 1.86
CA ALA A 306 -18.92 -0.39 0.46
C ALA A 306 -19.84 -1.60 0.28
N SER A 307 -20.66 -1.54 -0.75
CA SER A 307 -21.39 -2.68 -1.31
C SER A 307 -21.16 -2.70 -2.82
N GLU A 308 -20.21 -3.51 -3.26
CA GLU A 308 -19.87 -3.69 -4.66
C GLU A 308 -20.81 -4.72 -5.26
N GLY A 309 -21.61 -4.35 -6.29
CA GLY A 309 -22.57 -5.21 -6.95
C GLY A 309 -21.91 -6.42 -7.60
N GLY A 310 -22.60 -7.53 -7.68
CA GLY A 310 -22.16 -8.72 -8.38
C GLY A 310 -22.18 -8.53 -9.90
N TYR A 311 -21.54 -9.47 -10.62
CA TYR A 311 -21.48 -9.52 -12.08
C TYR A 311 -21.26 -10.94 -12.60
N ILE A 312 -21.31 -11.93 -11.72
CA ILE A 312 -21.23 -13.35 -12.07
C ILE A 312 -22.62 -13.95 -11.92
N ASP A 313 -23.05 -14.70 -12.92
CA ASP A 313 -24.33 -15.40 -12.93
C ASP A 313 -24.13 -16.89 -12.66
N LYS A 314 -25.08 -17.51 -11.97
CA LYS A 314 -25.10 -18.95 -11.71
C LYS A 314 -26.42 -19.57 -12.26
N PRO A 315 -26.46 -19.89 -13.56
CA PRO A 315 -27.66 -20.40 -14.20
C PRO A 315 -28.19 -21.69 -13.56
N LEU A 316 -27.31 -22.57 -13.06
CA LEU A 316 -27.70 -23.79 -12.36
C LEU A 316 -28.40 -23.55 -11.02
N LEU A 317 -28.31 -22.36 -10.47
CA LEU A 317 -28.97 -21.93 -9.24
C LEU A 317 -30.08 -20.91 -9.48
N ASP A 318 -30.38 -20.60 -10.76
CA ASP A 318 -31.33 -19.54 -11.16
C ASP A 318 -31.06 -18.21 -10.44
N ARG A 319 -29.80 -17.74 -10.51
CA ARG A 319 -29.36 -16.54 -9.80
C ARG A 319 -28.38 -15.70 -10.62
N ASP A 320 -28.67 -14.42 -10.69
CA ASP A 320 -27.83 -13.43 -11.35
C ASP A 320 -27.03 -12.60 -10.32
N ASP A 321 -25.92 -12.00 -10.76
CA ASP A 321 -25.11 -11.04 -10.02
C ASP A 321 -24.69 -11.54 -8.62
N VAL A 322 -24.33 -12.83 -8.50
CA VAL A 322 -24.22 -13.52 -7.21
C VAL A 322 -23.05 -13.04 -6.35
N ASN A 323 -21.98 -12.52 -6.93
CA ASN A 323 -20.71 -12.24 -6.27
C ASN A 323 -20.59 -10.83 -5.66
N ARG A 324 -21.70 -10.33 -5.09
CA ARG A 324 -21.70 -9.06 -4.35
C ARG A 324 -20.72 -9.11 -3.19
N THR A 325 -19.88 -8.07 -3.06
CA THR A 325 -18.94 -7.93 -1.95
C THR A 325 -19.32 -6.74 -1.07
N ARG A 326 -19.38 -6.95 0.23
CA ARG A 326 -19.60 -5.89 1.23
C ARG A 326 -18.36 -5.72 2.07
N THR A 327 -17.96 -4.47 2.30
CA THR A 327 -16.82 -4.15 3.15
C THR A 327 -17.22 -3.08 4.14
N LEU A 328 -16.84 -3.28 5.39
CA LEU A 328 -16.90 -2.27 6.45
C LEU A 328 -15.53 -2.20 7.10
N ALA A 329 -14.94 -1.01 7.16
CA ALA A 329 -13.64 -0.81 7.78
C ALA A 329 -13.61 0.47 8.62
N GLY A 330 -12.81 0.45 9.68
CA GLY A 330 -12.57 1.61 10.53
C GLY A 330 -11.13 1.64 11.00
N ARG A 331 -10.56 2.85 11.04
CA ARG A 331 -9.23 3.12 11.60
C ARG A 331 -9.28 4.34 12.50
N ALA A 332 -8.64 4.26 13.66
CA ALA A 332 -8.46 5.38 14.56
C ALA A 332 -6.97 5.50 14.92
N ILE A 333 -6.46 6.72 14.91
CA ILE A 333 -5.10 7.05 15.29
C ILE A 333 -5.17 8.17 16.33
N MET A 334 -4.63 7.94 17.50
CA MET A 334 -4.36 8.96 18.51
C MET A 334 -2.88 9.30 18.48
N HIS A 335 -2.53 10.55 18.31
CA HIS A 335 -1.18 11.08 18.39
C HIS A 335 -1.06 11.99 19.59
N ALA A 336 -0.04 11.81 20.42
CA ALA A 336 0.22 12.63 21.59
C ALA A 336 1.71 12.97 21.73
N ALA A 337 2.02 14.25 21.92
CA ALA A 337 3.33 14.72 22.37
C ALA A 337 3.41 14.52 23.91
N ILE A 338 4.11 13.47 24.35
CA ILE A 338 4.17 13.04 25.76
C ILE A 338 5.28 13.73 26.54
N ALA A 339 6.33 14.18 25.84
CA ALA A 339 7.43 14.99 26.38
C ALA A 339 8.08 15.79 25.24
N PRO A 340 8.98 16.76 25.52
CA PRO A 340 9.80 17.37 24.47
C PRO A 340 10.54 16.30 23.66
N ASP A 341 10.40 16.34 22.33
CA ASP A 341 10.99 15.39 21.39
C ASP A 341 10.48 13.92 21.53
N TRP A 342 9.37 13.66 22.25
CA TRP A 342 8.78 12.33 22.41
C TRP A 342 7.30 12.32 22.07
N THR A 343 6.90 11.35 21.26
CA THR A 343 5.52 11.13 20.82
C THR A 343 5.06 9.71 21.11
N LEU A 344 3.76 9.58 21.31
CA LEU A 344 3.04 8.31 21.40
C LEU A 344 1.94 8.30 20.35
N ASP A 345 1.96 7.27 19.48
CA ASP A 345 0.87 6.97 18.58
C ASP A 345 0.17 5.69 19.02
N VAL A 346 -1.16 5.73 19.09
CA VAL A 346 -2.01 4.56 19.33
C VAL A 346 -2.88 4.37 18.10
N ILE A 347 -2.75 3.23 17.43
CA ILE A 347 -3.46 2.93 16.19
C ILE A 347 -4.32 1.69 16.41
N GLY A 348 -5.60 1.80 16.08
CA GLY A 348 -6.54 0.70 16.01
C GLY A 348 -7.17 0.61 14.63
N LEU A 349 -7.35 -0.60 14.10
CA LEU A 349 -8.00 -0.86 12.83
C LEU A 349 -8.85 -2.13 12.92
N ALA A 350 -10.05 -2.08 12.35
CA ALA A 350 -10.92 -3.22 12.15
C ALA A 350 -11.50 -3.21 10.74
N GLN A 351 -11.57 -4.36 10.09
CA GLN A 351 -12.16 -4.49 8.75
C GLN A 351 -12.89 -5.83 8.64
N SER A 352 -14.08 -5.80 8.04
CA SER A 352 -14.84 -6.99 7.68
C SER A 352 -15.18 -6.96 6.20
N ILE A 353 -14.93 -8.06 5.50
CA ILE A 353 -15.23 -8.25 4.08
C ILE A 353 -16.11 -9.49 3.97
N HIS A 354 -17.26 -9.35 3.32
CA HIS A 354 -18.18 -10.44 3.01
C HIS A 354 -18.40 -10.51 1.50
N ALA A 355 -17.89 -11.55 0.84
CA ALA A 355 -18.17 -11.87 -0.55
C ALA A 355 -19.25 -12.96 -0.59
N ALA A 356 -20.41 -12.64 -1.15
CA ALA A 356 -21.55 -13.55 -1.18
C ALA A 356 -21.31 -14.80 -2.04
N ASP A 357 -20.47 -14.67 -3.08
CA ASP A 357 -20.06 -15.75 -3.97
C ASP A 357 -18.69 -15.45 -4.60
N SER A 358 -18.15 -16.41 -5.36
CA SER A 358 -16.87 -16.29 -6.06
C SER A 358 -17.00 -15.42 -7.33
N GLN A 359 -15.83 -14.98 -7.82
CA GLN A 359 -15.72 -14.25 -9.10
C GLN A 359 -15.33 -15.17 -10.28
N TYR A 360 -15.55 -16.48 -10.15
CA TYR A 360 -15.17 -17.48 -11.15
C TYR A 360 -16.25 -17.63 -12.19
N ALA A 361 -15.86 -17.68 -13.47
CA ALA A 361 -16.74 -17.92 -14.60
C ALA A 361 -16.26 -19.13 -15.40
N ALA A 362 -17.13 -19.75 -16.16
CA ALA A 362 -16.77 -20.81 -17.10
C ALA A 362 -15.95 -20.20 -18.27
N ARG A 363 -14.90 -20.90 -18.70
CA ARG A 363 -14.13 -20.49 -19.88
C ARG A 363 -14.91 -20.61 -21.18
N LYS A 364 -15.83 -21.56 -21.24
CA LYS A 364 -16.73 -21.84 -22.39
C LYS A 364 -18.16 -21.57 -21.99
N GLY A 365 -18.91 -20.88 -22.83
CA GLY A 365 -20.30 -20.50 -22.59
C GLY A 365 -20.51 -19.00 -22.61
N PRO A 366 -21.62 -18.50 -22.10
CA PRO A 366 -21.84 -17.07 -21.93
C PRO A 366 -20.80 -16.45 -21.00
N ASP A 367 -20.49 -15.19 -21.26
CA ASP A 367 -19.55 -14.46 -20.44
C ASP A 367 -20.12 -14.28 -19.03
N TYR A 368 -19.26 -14.41 -18.03
CA TYR A 368 -19.57 -14.24 -16.59
C TYR A 368 -20.50 -15.30 -16.00
N ASP A 369 -20.86 -16.36 -16.74
CA ASP A 369 -21.61 -17.51 -16.21
C ASP A 369 -20.69 -18.45 -15.43
N SER A 370 -21.08 -18.85 -14.24
CA SER A 370 -20.45 -19.89 -13.43
C SER A 370 -21.28 -21.15 -13.41
N LEU A 371 -20.63 -22.29 -13.68
CA LEU A 371 -21.29 -23.62 -13.65
C LEU A 371 -21.19 -24.27 -12.25
N ALA A 372 -20.84 -23.53 -11.22
CA ALA A 372 -20.84 -24.05 -9.85
C ALA A 372 -22.28 -24.31 -9.36
N ARG A 373 -22.46 -25.44 -8.69
CA ARG A 373 -23.73 -25.91 -8.16
C ARG A 373 -24.01 -25.46 -6.74
N VAL A 374 -23.05 -24.79 -6.11
CA VAL A 374 -23.14 -24.29 -4.74
C VAL A 374 -22.66 -22.83 -4.65
N ARG A 375 -22.93 -22.17 -3.54
CA ARG A 375 -22.39 -20.84 -3.27
C ARG A 375 -20.95 -20.96 -2.81
N GLU A 376 -20.08 -20.15 -3.41
CA GLU A 376 -18.62 -20.14 -3.17
C GLU A 376 -18.16 -18.81 -2.54
N GLY A 377 -18.88 -18.37 -1.51
CA GLY A 377 -18.58 -17.11 -0.83
C GLY A 377 -17.36 -17.17 0.06
N ALA A 378 -16.93 -16.01 0.49
CA ALA A 378 -15.83 -15.84 1.44
C ALA A 378 -16.10 -14.74 2.45
N ASP A 379 -15.59 -14.95 3.68
CA ASP A 379 -15.63 -13.98 4.76
C ASP A 379 -14.19 -13.72 5.21
N ALA A 380 -13.81 -12.45 5.42
CA ALA A 380 -12.50 -12.07 5.92
C ALA A 380 -12.63 -10.95 6.96
N ASP A 381 -12.32 -11.28 8.21
CA ASP A 381 -12.34 -10.36 9.33
C ASP A 381 -10.91 -10.09 9.80
N TYR A 382 -10.58 -8.82 10.02
CA TYR A 382 -9.26 -8.37 10.42
C TYR A 382 -9.34 -7.35 11.56
N LEU A 383 -8.53 -7.57 12.58
CA LEU A 383 -8.37 -6.66 13.71
C LEU A 383 -6.90 -6.39 13.95
N HIS A 384 -6.53 -5.13 14.16
CA HIS A 384 -5.15 -4.70 14.39
C HIS A 384 -5.10 -3.58 15.42
N GLY A 385 -4.09 -3.64 16.30
CA GLY A 385 -3.80 -2.59 17.27
C GLY A 385 -2.31 -2.45 17.47
N GLN A 386 -1.80 -1.21 17.56
CA GLN A 386 -0.39 -0.95 17.85
C GLN A 386 -0.19 0.33 18.66
N PHE A 387 0.91 0.33 19.42
CA PHE A 387 1.47 1.47 20.14
C PHE A 387 2.84 1.77 19.57
N VAL A 388 3.11 3.03 19.26
CA VAL A 388 4.39 3.48 18.73
C VAL A 388 4.90 4.62 19.59
N VAL A 389 6.02 4.41 20.25
CA VAL A 389 6.75 5.45 20.98
C VAL A 389 7.93 5.87 20.13
N SER A 390 8.03 7.15 19.81
CA SER A 390 9.13 7.73 19.03
C SER A 390 9.74 8.88 19.81
N GLY A 391 11.05 8.98 19.75
CA GLY A 391 11.74 10.08 20.43
C GLY A 391 13.19 10.27 20.02
N ARG A 392 13.80 11.32 20.59
CA ARG A 392 15.17 11.68 20.30
C ARG A 392 15.90 12.04 21.61
N ILE A 393 17.12 11.54 21.76
CA ILE A 393 18.05 11.86 22.85
C ILE A 393 19.34 12.39 22.22
N GLY A 394 19.50 13.72 22.18
CA GLY A 394 20.60 14.35 21.45
C GLY A 394 20.54 13.98 19.95
N ALA A 395 21.56 13.26 19.47
CA ALA A 395 21.65 12.83 18.08
C ALA A 395 21.06 11.44 17.84
N LEU A 396 20.66 10.72 18.88
CA LEU A 396 20.13 9.36 18.82
C LEU A 396 18.60 9.43 18.69
N TYR A 397 18.07 8.84 17.63
CA TYR A 397 16.66 8.59 17.46
C TYR A 397 16.29 7.22 17.99
N MET A 398 15.11 7.09 18.52
CA MET A 398 14.53 5.83 19.00
C MET A 398 13.09 5.69 18.53
N ARG A 399 12.71 4.46 18.14
CA ARG A 399 11.31 4.09 17.91
C ARG A 399 11.06 2.69 18.42
N SER A 400 9.99 2.55 19.20
CA SER A 400 9.54 1.29 19.77
C SER A 400 8.08 1.06 19.37
N THR A 401 7.79 -0.05 18.73
CA THR A 401 6.46 -0.43 18.25
C THR A 401 6.08 -1.77 18.86
N THR A 402 4.91 -1.82 19.48
CA THR A 402 4.31 -3.07 19.98
C THR A 402 2.88 -3.16 19.47
N GLY A 403 2.48 -4.31 18.98
CA GLY A 403 1.11 -4.47 18.52
C GLY A 403 0.70 -5.93 18.35
N ALA A 404 -0.59 -6.09 18.05
CA ALA A 404 -1.22 -7.38 17.81
C ALA A 404 -2.14 -7.30 16.59
N ALA A 405 -2.26 -8.42 15.87
CA ALA A 405 -3.18 -8.58 14.76
C ALA A 405 -3.89 -9.93 14.87
N LYS A 406 -5.16 -9.94 14.44
CA LYS A 406 -5.97 -11.15 14.29
C LYS A 406 -6.64 -11.11 12.94
N GLN A 407 -6.60 -12.24 12.21
CA GLN A 407 -7.27 -12.41 10.93
C GLN A 407 -8.01 -13.74 10.91
N GLU A 408 -9.29 -13.70 10.52
CA GLU A 408 -10.09 -14.88 10.26
C GLU A 408 -10.55 -14.84 8.79
N VAL A 409 -10.23 -15.88 8.03
CA VAL A 409 -10.66 -16.00 6.63
C VAL A 409 -11.37 -17.34 6.46
N GLN A 410 -12.64 -17.28 6.04
CA GLN A 410 -13.41 -18.45 5.67
C GLN A 410 -13.66 -18.44 4.17
N GLU A 411 -13.37 -19.55 3.51
CA GLU A 411 -13.56 -19.74 2.07
C GLU A 411 -14.43 -20.95 1.82
N ARG A 412 -15.27 -20.88 0.78
CA ARG A 412 -16.13 -21.96 0.33
C ARG A 412 -15.86 -22.22 -1.14
N TYR A 413 -15.76 -23.49 -1.50
CA TYR A 413 -15.52 -23.94 -2.87
C TYR A 413 -16.49 -25.04 -3.27
N ASP A 414 -16.90 -25.07 -4.53
CA ASP A 414 -17.66 -26.17 -5.10
C ASP A 414 -16.73 -27.39 -5.28
N ALA A 415 -16.93 -28.41 -4.45
CA ALA A 415 -16.25 -29.69 -4.49
C ALA A 415 -17.12 -30.81 -5.05
N THR A 416 -18.18 -30.45 -5.78
CA THR A 416 -19.13 -31.41 -6.38
C THR A 416 -18.47 -32.16 -7.53
N MET A 417 -18.44 -33.50 -7.44
CA MET A 417 -17.93 -34.34 -8.49
C MET A 417 -19.04 -34.60 -9.53
N PRO A 418 -18.71 -34.89 -10.81
CA PRO A 418 -19.70 -35.26 -11.81
C PRO A 418 -20.55 -36.45 -11.39
N GLY A 419 -21.87 -36.27 -11.34
CA GLY A 419 -22.84 -37.31 -10.95
C GLY A 419 -23.14 -37.45 -9.46
N ASP A 420 -22.40 -36.70 -8.60
CA ASP A 420 -22.63 -36.69 -7.15
C ASP A 420 -23.65 -35.63 -6.71
N GLU A 421 -24.12 -35.80 -5.47
CA GLU A 421 -24.81 -34.71 -4.75
C GLU A 421 -23.91 -33.50 -4.53
N ASP A 422 -24.50 -32.32 -4.36
CA ASP A 422 -23.78 -31.06 -4.14
C ASP A 422 -22.89 -31.16 -2.90
N ARG A 423 -21.65 -30.77 -3.11
CA ARG A 423 -20.61 -30.82 -2.07
C ARG A 423 -19.89 -29.47 -1.95
N VAL A 424 -19.77 -28.97 -0.71
CA VAL A 424 -19.06 -27.73 -0.39
C VAL A 424 -17.81 -28.08 0.41
N PHE A 425 -16.67 -27.62 -0.07
CA PHE A 425 -15.45 -27.58 0.74
C PHE A 425 -15.37 -26.25 1.45
N VAL A 426 -15.16 -26.27 2.76
CA VAL A 426 -15.01 -25.09 3.59
C VAL A 426 -13.64 -25.09 4.23
N GLN A 427 -12.90 -24.01 4.06
CA GLN A 427 -11.60 -23.77 4.67
C GLN A 427 -11.68 -22.56 5.59
N LEU A 428 -11.16 -22.67 6.79
CA LEU A 428 -11.04 -21.61 7.79
C LEU A 428 -9.58 -21.43 8.18
N ASN A 429 -9.06 -20.22 7.97
CA ASN A 429 -7.77 -19.75 8.45
C ASN A 429 -7.99 -18.78 9.61
N ASP A 430 -7.48 -19.11 10.80
CA ASP A 430 -7.39 -18.22 11.97
C ASP A 430 -5.92 -17.92 12.24
N THR A 431 -5.51 -16.66 12.15
CA THR A 431 -4.13 -16.21 12.38
C THR A 431 -4.11 -15.17 13.49
N ARG A 432 -3.16 -15.29 14.40
CA ARG A 432 -2.93 -14.33 15.48
C ARG A 432 -1.44 -14.05 15.59
N MET A 433 -1.09 -12.78 15.67
CA MET A 433 0.28 -12.32 15.75
C MET A 433 0.40 -11.26 16.84
N ILE A 434 1.44 -11.36 17.64
CA ILE A 434 1.94 -10.29 18.51
C ILE A 434 3.35 -9.99 18.04
N ALA A 435 3.67 -8.71 17.88
CA ALA A 435 4.99 -8.28 17.44
C ALA A 435 5.46 -7.07 18.25
N HIS A 436 6.76 -7.06 18.53
CA HIS A 436 7.46 -5.95 19.15
C HIS A 436 8.74 -5.66 18.38
N GLU A 437 9.01 -4.40 18.12
CA GLU A 437 10.28 -3.94 17.55
C GLU A 437 10.73 -2.67 18.25
N THR A 438 11.97 -2.65 18.68
CA THR A 438 12.64 -1.43 19.15
C THR A 438 13.88 -1.20 18.31
N ARG A 439 14.03 0.01 17.77
CA ARG A 439 15.21 0.41 17.02
C ARG A 439 15.73 1.76 17.47
N ILE A 440 17.04 1.93 17.35
CA ILE A 440 17.77 3.15 17.60
C ILE A 440 18.67 3.44 16.40
N TRP A 441 18.81 4.71 16.05
CA TRP A 441 19.66 5.08 14.91
C TRP A 441 20.24 6.49 15.01
N VAL A 442 21.32 6.69 14.30
CA VAL A 442 21.91 8.00 14.02
C VAL A 442 21.98 8.16 12.50
N PRO A 443 21.24 9.12 11.91
CA PRO A 443 21.25 9.31 10.46
C PRO A 443 22.60 9.79 9.94
N ILE A 444 22.90 9.50 8.66
CA ILE A 444 24.16 9.87 8.02
C ILE A 444 24.16 11.31 7.45
N GLU A 445 23.01 11.97 7.33
CA GLU A 445 22.80 13.21 6.55
C GLU A 445 24.00 14.16 6.55
N ASP A 446 24.31 14.81 7.67
CA ASP A 446 25.44 15.75 7.79
C ASP A 446 26.72 15.11 8.39
N ARG A 447 26.79 13.78 8.45
CA ARG A 447 27.85 13.03 9.09
C ARG A 447 28.56 12.11 8.10
N ARG A 448 29.79 11.70 8.45
CA ARG A 448 30.50 10.66 7.70
C ARG A 448 30.03 9.26 8.05
N PHE A 449 29.45 9.07 9.25
CA PHE A 449 29.02 7.77 9.75
C PHE A 449 27.60 7.87 10.30
N GLY A 450 26.75 6.97 9.84
CA GLY A 450 25.41 6.73 10.35
C GLY A 450 25.22 5.25 10.63
N TRP A 451 24.33 4.89 11.58
CA TRP A 451 24.07 3.52 11.92
C TRP A 451 22.65 3.33 12.45
N LEU A 452 22.19 2.08 12.38
CA LEU A 452 20.93 1.64 12.95
C LEU A 452 21.16 0.29 13.63
N ALA A 453 20.54 0.10 14.80
CA ALA A 453 20.45 -1.19 15.48
C ALA A 453 19.02 -1.42 15.97
N GLY A 454 18.56 -2.66 15.88
CA GLY A 454 17.20 -3.03 16.25
C GLY A 454 17.10 -4.44 16.85
N LEU A 455 16.06 -4.59 17.67
CA LEU A 455 15.59 -5.83 18.25
C LEU A 455 14.14 -6.04 17.82
N SER A 456 13.78 -7.27 17.43
CA SER A 456 12.41 -7.63 17.07
C SER A 456 12.03 -8.97 17.69
N LEU A 457 10.79 -9.04 18.19
CA LEU A 457 10.18 -10.26 18.73
C LEU A 457 8.84 -10.45 18.00
N VAL A 458 8.57 -11.69 17.56
CA VAL A 458 7.31 -12.05 16.90
C VAL A 458 6.82 -13.35 17.50
N ASP A 459 5.56 -13.39 17.89
CA ASP A 459 4.83 -14.61 18.23
C ASP A 459 3.63 -14.72 17.30
N ASN A 460 3.54 -15.84 16.57
CA ASN A 460 2.52 -16.06 15.56
C ASN A 460 1.92 -17.44 15.67
N SER A 461 0.60 -17.54 15.56
CA SER A 461 -0.16 -18.78 15.52
C SER A 461 -1.09 -18.75 14.30
N ALA A 462 -1.04 -19.78 13.48
CA ALA A 462 -1.87 -19.94 12.29
C ALA A 462 -2.53 -21.32 12.31
N ARG A 463 -3.86 -21.36 12.29
CA ARG A 463 -4.66 -22.58 12.29
C ARG A 463 -5.46 -22.67 11.01
N LEU A 464 -5.30 -23.78 10.30
CA LEU A 464 -6.01 -24.12 9.09
C LEU A 464 -6.95 -25.31 9.37
N ASN A 465 -8.26 -25.08 9.34
CA ASN A 465 -9.28 -26.12 9.48
C ASN A 465 -9.99 -26.32 8.15
N ARG A 466 -10.28 -27.58 7.80
CA ARG A 466 -10.94 -27.97 6.56
C ARG A 466 -12.11 -28.88 6.85
N ARG A 467 -13.18 -28.78 6.08
CA ARG A 467 -14.33 -29.67 6.16
C ARG A 467 -15.03 -29.80 4.81
N LEU A 468 -15.63 -30.95 4.58
CA LEU A 468 -16.53 -31.22 3.46
C LEU A 468 -17.97 -31.29 3.97
N GLU A 469 -18.86 -30.56 3.32
CA GLU A 469 -20.29 -30.55 3.62
C GLU A 469 -21.06 -31.14 2.42
N GLN A 470 -21.86 -32.17 2.62
CA GLN A 470 -22.71 -32.80 1.60
C GLN A 470 -24.10 -33.03 2.21
N GLY A 471 -25.09 -32.28 1.76
CA GLY A 471 -26.39 -32.26 2.39
C GLY A 471 -26.31 -31.91 3.87
N ARG A 472 -26.74 -32.85 4.76
CA ARG A 472 -26.61 -32.69 6.22
C ARG A 472 -25.35 -33.32 6.80
N LYS A 473 -24.57 -34.05 6.02
CA LYS A 473 -23.31 -34.63 6.47
C LYS A 473 -22.22 -33.60 6.47
N ARG A 474 -21.50 -33.52 7.57
CA ARG A 474 -20.29 -32.74 7.71
C ARG A 474 -19.19 -33.69 8.10
N SER A 475 -18.14 -33.74 7.29
CA SER A 475 -16.93 -34.49 7.59
C SER A 475 -15.76 -33.51 7.74
N SER A 476 -15.02 -33.61 8.85
CA SER A 476 -13.75 -32.90 9.00
C SER A 476 -12.74 -33.49 8.01
N ALA A 477 -11.97 -32.61 7.39
CA ALA A 477 -10.76 -32.96 6.70
C ALA A 477 -9.55 -32.53 7.57
N THR A 478 -8.44 -33.18 7.38
CA THR A 478 -7.22 -32.88 8.15
C THR A 478 -6.89 -31.39 8.10
N GLY A 479 -6.68 -30.81 9.26
CA GLY A 479 -6.22 -29.45 9.47
C GLY A 479 -4.76 -29.38 9.91
N ALA A 480 -4.21 -28.18 10.03
CA ALA A 480 -2.88 -27.93 10.54
C ALA A 480 -2.84 -26.68 11.43
N HIS A 481 -2.14 -26.80 12.54
CA HIS A 481 -1.78 -25.67 13.39
C HIS A 481 -0.27 -25.43 13.29
N ASN A 482 0.13 -24.23 12.93
CA ASN A 482 1.52 -23.78 12.93
C ASN A 482 1.68 -22.66 13.96
N SER A 483 2.71 -22.75 14.78
CA SER A 483 3.12 -21.70 15.70
C SER A 483 4.58 -21.33 15.48
N LEU A 484 4.90 -20.07 15.71
CA LEU A 484 6.25 -19.56 15.56
C LEU A 484 6.50 -18.49 16.62
N THR A 485 7.61 -18.62 17.33
CA THR A 485 8.17 -17.54 18.16
C THR A 485 9.54 -17.18 17.63
N GLU A 486 9.74 -15.94 17.24
CA GLU A 486 10.94 -15.41 16.59
C GLU A 486 11.57 -14.30 17.43
N GLY A 487 12.87 -14.43 17.70
CA GLY A 487 13.71 -13.38 18.27
C GLY A 487 14.80 -12.97 17.28
N THR A 488 15.01 -11.66 17.12
CA THR A 488 15.90 -11.12 16.11
C THR A 488 16.70 -9.95 16.63
N ILE A 489 17.97 -9.90 16.21
CA ILE A 489 18.81 -8.70 16.27
C ILE A 489 19.24 -8.32 14.85
N TYR A 490 19.28 -7.02 14.55
CA TYR A 490 19.69 -6.54 13.23
C TYR A 490 20.31 -5.16 13.31
N GLY A 491 21.07 -4.80 12.28
CA GLY A 491 21.64 -3.48 12.18
C GLY A 491 22.25 -3.20 10.82
N GLU A 492 22.46 -1.92 10.59
CA GLU A 492 23.16 -1.40 9.41
C GLU A 492 24.11 -0.27 9.82
N ALA A 493 25.24 -0.19 9.15
CA ALA A 493 26.19 0.89 9.26
C ALA A 493 26.48 1.48 7.89
N SER A 494 26.38 2.81 7.79
CA SER A 494 26.66 3.56 6.56
C SER A 494 27.84 4.47 6.74
N TYR A 495 28.74 4.48 5.78
CA TYR A 495 29.92 5.32 5.78
C TYR A 495 30.04 6.10 4.47
N ARG A 496 30.21 7.41 4.57
CA ARG A 496 30.47 8.30 3.43
C ARG A 496 31.97 8.24 3.12
N LEU A 497 32.31 7.45 2.10
CA LEU A 497 33.69 7.26 1.64
C LEU A 497 34.28 8.57 1.09
N ARG A 498 33.47 9.29 0.32
CA ARG A 498 33.71 10.66 -0.19
C ARG A 498 32.36 11.32 -0.45
N ASP A 499 32.37 12.60 -0.74
CA ASP A 499 31.16 13.32 -1.13
C ASP A 499 30.50 12.63 -2.33
N GLY A 500 29.21 12.31 -2.16
CA GLY A 500 28.42 11.59 -3.15
C GLY A 500 28.64 10.06 -3.21
N LEU A 501 29.52 9.45 -2.37
CA LEU A 501 29.73 8.00 -2.37
C LEU A 501 29.51 7.43 -0.96
N ILE A 502 28.44 6.64 -0.81
CA ILE A 502 28.04 6.05 0.48
C ILE A 502 28.07 4.51 0.35
N ALA A 503 28.78 3.87 1.27
CA ALA A 503 28.76 2.43 1.44
C ALA A 503 27.94 2.08 2.68
N THR A 504 27.10 1.05 2.59
CA THR A 504 26.29 0.54 3.71
C THR A 504 26.49 -0.98 3.82
N LEU A 505 26.72 -1.45 5.03
CA LEU A 505 26.77 -2.85 5.37
C LEU A 505 25.74 -3.14 6.45
N GLY A 506 25.06 -4.25 6.35
CA GLY A 506 24.03 -4.66 7.29
C GLY A 506 24.06 -6.16 7.55
N ALA A 507 23.50 -6.54 8.68
CA ALA A 507 23.29 -7.94 9.01
C ALA A 507 22.07 -8.11 9.91
N ARG A 508 21.43 -9.27 9.80
CA ARG A 508 20.35 -9.73 10.68
C ARG A 508 20.66 -11.14 11.14
N TYR A 509 20.46 -11.40 12.41
CA TYR A 509 20.43 -12.74 12.96
C TYR A 509 19.09 -13.00 13.62
N THR A 510 18.42 -14.04 13.15
CA THR A 510 17.10 -14.48 13.62
C THR A 510 17.20 -15.89 14.17
N ARG A 511 16.62 -16.13 15.33
CA ARG A 511 16.33 -17.46 15.86
C ARG A 511 14.84 -17.62 16.01
N ALA A 512 14.29 -18.65 15.39
CA ALA A 512 12.88 -18.96 15.40
C ALA A 512 12.67 -20.37 15.98
N ARG A 513 11.70 -20.49 16.88
CA ARG A 513 11.16 -21.76 17.35
C ARG A 513 9.83 -21.97 16.65
N LEU A 514 9.77 -23.01 15.83
CA LEU A 514 8.56 -23.42 15.13
C LEU A 514 7.92 -24.58 15.88
N GLY A 515 6.60 -24.48 16.09
CA GLY A 515 5.77 -25.57 16.58
C GLY A 515 4.70 -25.90 15.54
N GLY A 516 4.20 -27.11 15.57
CA GLY A 516 3.10 -27.50 14.71
C GLY A 516 2.44 -28.78 15.14
N ALA A 517 1.17 -28.92 14.80
CA ALA A 517 0.38 -30.12 15.03
C ALA A 517 -0.63 -30.31 13.90
N ALA A 518 -0.92 -31.56 13.58
CA ALA A 518 -2.08 -31.93 12.79
C ALA A 518 -3.35 -31.74 13.64
N GLU A 519 -4.42 -31.22 13.03
CA GLU A 519 -5.73 -31.07 13.65
C GLU A 519 -6.77 -31.89 12.86
N ASP A 520 -7.83 -32.32 13.54
CA ASP A 520 -8.95 -33.07 12.93
C ASP A 520 -8.52 -34.33 12.15
N VAL A 521 -7.45 -34.98 12.59
CA VAL A 521 -6.92 -36.21 12.00
C VAL A 521 -7.94 -37.33 12.22
N SER A 522 -8.15 -38.17 11.22
CA SER A 522 -9.04 -39.33 11.36
C SER A 522 -8.57 -40.26 12.51
N LEU A 523 -9.52 -40.87 13.23
CA LEU A 523 -9.21 -41.76 14.37
C LEU A 523 -8.23 -42.88 13.98
N ALA A 524 -8.35 -43.39 12.75
CA ALA A 524 -7.47 -44.42 12.23
C ALA A 524 -5.99 -43.97 12.15
N LEU A 525 -5.76 -42.75 11.68
CA LEU A 525 -4.43 -42.15 11.57
C LEU A 525 -3.89 -41.72 12.94
N ALA A 526 -4.77 -41.24 13.83
CA ALA A 526 -4.39 -40.89 15.20
C ALA A 526 -3.92 -42.16 15.99
N VAL A 527 -4.64 -43.27 15.84
CA VAL A 527 -4.27 -44.55 16.44
C VAL A 527 -2.99 -45.13 15.83
N ALA A 528 -2.75 -44.93 14.53
CA ALA A 528 -1.52 -45.33 13.87
C ALA A 528 -0.27 -44.51 14.30
N GLY A 529 -0.42 -43.56 15.20
CA GLY A 529 0.70 -42.72 15.68
C GLY A 529 1.23 -41.72 14.64
N THR A 530 0.47 -41.45 13.60
CA THR A 530 0.82 -40.53 12.52
C THR A 530 0.47 -39.08 12.81
N ALA A 531 -0.06 -38.78 14.00
CA ALA A 531 -0.28 -37.40 14.45
C ALA A 531 1.08 -36.74 14.70
N ILE A 532 1.49 -35.90 13.75
CA ILE A 532 2.75 -35.17 13.84
C ILE A 532 2.54 -33.97 14.75
N THR A 533 3.21 -33.99 15.91
CA THR A 533 3.45 -32.78 16.71
C THR A 533 4.94 -32.52 16.67
N GLU A 534 5.36 -31.36 16.26
CA GLU A 534 6.78 -31.08 16.13
C GLU A 534 7.13 -29.71 16.64
N THR A 535 8.27 -29.68 17.34
CA THR A 535 8.94 -28.44 17.68
C THR A 535 10.35 -28.47 17.13
N ARG A 536 10.77 -27.42 16.43
CA ARG A 536 12.13 -27.30 15.89
C ARG A 536 12.64 -25.87 15.99
N ASP A 537 13.95 -25.76 16.18
CA ASP A 537 14.64 -24.48 16.10
C ASP A 537 15.18 -24.26 14.68
N GLN A 538 15.04 -23.04 14.19
CA GLN A 538 15.65 -22.54 12.95
C GLN A 538 16.40 -21.25 13.21
N SER A 539 17.49 -21.02 12.48
CA SER A 539 18.19 -19.75 12.51
C SER A 539 18.48 -19.29 11.10
N ALA A 540 18.52 -17.98 10.91
CA ALA A 540 18.89 -17.36 9.66
C ALA A 540 19.86 -16.20 9.93
N PHE A 541 20.92 -16.13 9.12
CA PHE A 541 21.83 -15.00 9.07
C PHE A 541 21.71 -14.35 7.69
N LEU A 542 21.34 -13.09 7.64
CA LEU A 542 21.03 -12.35 6.40
C LEU A 542 21.96 -11.13 6.29
N PRO A 543 23.09 -11.27 5.60
CA PRO A 543 23.96 -10.13 5.31
C PRO A 543 23.36 -9.24 4.22
N SER A 544 23.74 -7.99 4.21
CA SER A 544 23.48 -7.04 3.13
C SER A 544 24.65 -6.10 2.91
N GLY A 545 24.77 -5.60 1.70
CA GLY A 545 25.76 -4.61 1.37
C GLY A 545 25.31 -3.75 0.19
N SER A 546 25.61 -2.47 0.23
CA SER A 546 25.30 -1.59 -0.89
C SER A 546 26.30 -0.45 -1.04
N LEU A 547 26.38 0.07 -2.25
CA LEU A 547 27.16 1.24 -2.61
C LEU A 547 26.28 2.16 -3.46
N VAL A 548 26.13 3.42 -3.03
CA VAL A 548 25.44 4.48 -3.77
C VAL A 548 26.44 5.53 -4.20
N ALA A 549 26.44 5.87 -5.47
CA ALA A 549 27.22 6.95 -6.04
C ALA A 549 26.32 8.03 -6.65
N LYS A 550 26.37 9.25 -6.13
CA LYS A 550 25.74 10.43 -6.72
C LYS A 550 26.66 10.98 -7.79
N LEU A 551 26.23 10.93 -9.06
CA LEU A 551 27.04 11.35 -10.22
C LEU A 551 26.87 12.83 -10.54
N ALA A 552 25.63 13.33 -10.42
CA ALA A 552 25.27 14.71 -10.68
C ALA A 552 24.04 15.08 -9.81
N ARG A 553 23.59 16.33 -9.86
CA ARG A 553 22.33 16.70 -9.18
C ARG A 553 21.18 15.84 -9.67
N GLY A 554 20.52 15.15 -8.74
CA GLY A 554 19.38 14.29 -9.03
C GLY A 554 19.70 12.97 -9.74
N THR A 555 21.01 12.63 -9.94
CA THR A 555 21.39 11.35 -10.59
C THR A 555 22.21 10.50 -9.64
N SER A 556 21.76 9.27 -9.40
CA SER A 556 22.49 8.29 -8.60
C SER A 556 22.51 6.92 -9.29
N ILE A 557 23.58 6.19 -9.03
CA ILE A 557 23.69 4.76 -9.37
C ILE A 557 23.95 3.98 -8.09
N TYR A 558 23.51 2.74 -8.06
CA TYR A 558 23.76 1.88 -6.91
C TYR A 558 23.99 0.43 -7.31
N VAL A 559 24.71 -0.26 -6.44
CA VAL A 559 24.85 -1.72 -6.44
C VAL A 559 24.45 -2.19 -5.06
N ARG A 560 23.67 -3.28 -4.99
CA ARG A 560 23.15 -3.82 -3.74
C ARG A 560 23.14 -5.34 -3.76
N TYR A 561 23.59 -5.95 -2.66
CA TYR A 561 23.40 -7.34 -2.35
C TYR A 561 22.47 -7.47 -1.16
N GLN A 562 21.44 -8.32 -1.26
CA GLN A 562 20.53 -8.60 -0.16
C GLN A 562 20.02 -10.04 -0.18
N GLU A 563 19.69 -10.51 0.99
CA GLU A 563 19.10 -11.82 1.21
C GLU A 563 17.72 -11.70 1.85
N GLY A 564 16.87 -12.71 1.63
CA GLY A 564 15.57 -12.88 2.25
C GLY A 564 15.30 -14.36 2.47
N PHE A 565 14.43 -14.68 3.42
CA PHE A 565 14.04 -16.06 3.70
C PHE A 565 12.57 -16.14 4.15
N ARG A 566 12.00 -17.32 4.05
CA ARG A 566 10.77 -17.70 4.75
C ARG A 566 11.03 -18.96 5.56
N PRO A 567 10.52 -19.07 6.79
CA PRO A 567 10.63 -20.30 7.56
C PRO A 567 9.83 -21.42 6.89
N GLY A 568 10.19 -22.64 7.19
CA GLY A 568 9.40 -23.80 6.85
C GLY A 568 8.18 -23.93 7.77
N GLY A 569 7.38 -24.96 7.53
CA GLY A 569 6.16 -25.21 8.28
C GLY A 569 5.62 -26.62 8.07
N LEU A 570 4.37 -26.80 8.48
CA LEU A 570 3.56 -27.98 8.22
C LEU A 570 2.50 -27.65 7.17
N ALA A 571 2.39 -28.50 6.17
CA ALA A 571 1.34 -28.48 5.14
C ALA A 571 0.53 -29.77 5.19
N ILE A 572 -0.63 -29.76 4.55
CA ILE A 572 -1.52 -30.91 4.49
C ILE A 572 -1.43 -31.49 3.09
N GLU A 573 -1.22 -32.79 2.96
CA GLU A 573 -1.29 -33.54 1.71
C GLU A 573 -2.20 -34.76 1.91
N GLY A 574 -3.37 -34.71 1.30
CA GLY A 574 -4.41 -35.70 1.56
C GLY A 574 -4.88 -35.66 3.01
N GLU A 575 -4.72 -36.79 3.70
CA GLU A 575 -5.03 -36.95 5.14
C GLU A 575 -3.78 -36.77 6.03
N PHE A 576 -2.60 -36.57 5.43
CA PHE A 576 -1.33 -36.49 6.14
C PHE A 576 -0.83 -35.06 6.28
N VAL A 577 -0.06 -34.81 7.34
CA VAL A 577 0.69 -33.59 7.52
C VAL A 577 2.14 -33.82 7.11
N ARG A 578 2.63 -32.95 6.22
CA ARG A 578 4.01 -32.98 5.73
C ARG A 578 4.74 -31.71 6.14
N ARG A 579 6.05 -31.80 6.15
CA ARG A 579 6.96 -30.68 6.40
C ARG A 579 7.43 -30.10 5.09
N PHE A 580 7.47 -28.80 5.02
CA PHE A 580 8.24 -28.09 4.02
C PHE A 580 9.39 -27.30 4.68
N ARG A 581 10.49 -27.18 3.94
CA ARG A 581 11.72 -26.51 4.41
C ARG A 581 11.62 -25.00 4.21
N GLN A 582 12.47 -24.25 4.94
CA GLN A 582 12.66 -22.81 4.67
C GLN A 582 13.17 -22.61 3.25
N ASP A 583 12.76 -21.52 2.61
CA ASP A 583 13.34 -21.07 1.36
C ASP A 583 14.19 -19.80 1.54
N HIS A 584 15.10 -19.57 0.60
CA HIS A 584 16.09 -18.52 0.72
C HIS A 584 16.38 -17.87 -0.65
N ALA A 585 16.22 -16.56 -0.73
CA ALA A 585 16.52 -15.76 -1.91
C ALA A 585 17.74 -14.86 -1.69
N ARG A 586 18.69 -14.90 -2.63
CA ARG A 586 19.89 -14.05 -2.67
C ARG A 586 19.84 -13.22 -3.94
N THR A 587 19.89 -11.91 -3.78
CA THR A 587 19.73 -10.98 -4.90
C THR A 587 20.89 -10.02 -5.00
N LEU A 588 21.46 -9.92 -6.21
CA LEU A 588 22.35 -8.84 -6.62
C LEU A 588 21.57 -7.89 -7.54
N GLU A 589 21.59 -6.61 -7.23
CA GLU A 589 20.87 -5.57 -7.95
C GLU A 589 21.81 -4.44 -8.34
N ILE A 590 21.66 -3.93 -9.56
CA ILE A 590 22.29 -2.72 -10.05
C ILE A 590 21.20 -1.80 -10.57
N GLY A 591 21.19 -0.55 -10.15
CA GLY A 591 20.19 0.41 -10.60
C GLY A 591 20.74 1.82 -10.77
N ALA A 592 20.00 2.60 -11.50
CA ALA A 592 20.25 4.03 -11.71
C ALA A 592 18.94 4.80 -11.55
N ARG A 593 19.04 6.00 -11.02
CA ARG A 593 17.92 6.91 -10.84
C ARG A 593 18.30 8.31 -11.23
N HIS A 594 17.39 9.00 -11.90
CA HIS A 594 17.49 10.42 -12.25
C HIS A 594 16.18 11.13 -11.90
N GLY A 595 16.28 12.31 -11.31
CA GLY A 595 15.12 13.13 -10.95
C GLY A 595 14.30 12.59 -9.76
N ARG A 596 13.35 13.38 -9.33
CA ARG A 596 12.39 13.05 -8.26
C ARG A 596 11.01 12.87 -8.87
N ALA A 597 10.45 11.70 -8.71
CA ALA A 597 9.15 11.35 -9.25
C ALA A 597 8.06 12.37 -8.84
N GLY A 598 7.35 12.91 -9.82
CA GLY A 598 6.27 13.87 -9.63
C GLY A 598 6.68 15.29 -9.23
N ILE A 599 7.98 15.60 -9.13
CA ILE A 599 8.50 16.91 -8.74
C ILE A 599 9.35 17.51 -9.86
N ASP A 600 10.32 16.75 -10.36
CA ASP A 600 11.21 17.24 -11.41
C ASP A 600 10.53 17.10 -12.79
N PRO A 601 10.89 17.93 -13.77
CA PRO A 601 10.30 17.88 -15.12
C PRO A 601 10.38 16.52 -15.79
N PHE A 602 11.38 15.72 -15.42
CA PHE A 602 11.60 14.36 -15.88
C PHE A 602 12.23 13.54 -14.76
N ASP A 603 11.73 12.34 -14.56
CA ASP A 603 12.33 11.34 -13.69
C ASP A 603 12.41 9.98 -14.39
N LEU A 604 13.42 9.20 -14.05
CA LEU A 604 13.64 7.86 -14.56
C LEU A 604 14.37 7.02 -13.51
N ALA A 605 13.87 5.82 -13.28
CA ALA A 605 14.54 4.81 -12.47
C ALA A 605 14.60 3.50 -13.27
N VAL A 606 15.76 2.88 -13.33
CA VAL A 606 15.98 1.61 -14.01
C VAL A 606 16.80 0.70 -13.12
N ASN A 607 16.50 -0.60 -13.14
CA ASN A 607 17.32 -1.59 -12.46
C ASN A 607 17.31 -2.94 -13.14
N VAL A 608 18.35 -3.72 -12.86
CA VAL A 608 18.51 -5.13 -13.19
C VAL A 608 18.80 -5.88 -11.90
N ALA A 609 18.06 -6.93 -11.66
CA ALA A 609 18.23 -7.80 -10.50
C ALA A 609 18.39 -9.26 -10.93
N TYR A 610 19.32 -9.96 -10.28
CA TYR A 610 19.52 -11.40 -10.40
C TYR A 610 19.28 -12.03 -9.05
N THR A 611 18.29 -12.91 -8.95
CA THR A 611 17.93 -13.64 -7.73
C THR A 611 18.18 -15.12 -7.94
N ARG A 612 18.97 -15.73 -7.04
CA ARG A 612 19.02 -17.16 -6.83
C ARG A 612 18.11 -17.53 -5.67
N TRP A 613 17.15 -18.42 -5.90
CA TRP A 613 16.14 -18.81 -4.95
C TRP A 613 16.24 -20.31 -4.68
N SER A 614 16.58 -20.70 -3.46
CA SER A 614 16.78 -22.08 -3.05
C SER A 614 15.59 -22.59 -2.26
N ASP A 615 15.30 -23.90 -2.41
CA ASP A 615 14.20 -24.61 -1.74
C ASP A 615 12.83 -23.92 -1.89
N ILE A 616 12.51 -23.41 -3.09
CA ILE A 616 11.30 -22.63 -3.36
C ILE A 616 10.06 -23.33 -2.83
N GLN A 617 9.32 -22.67 -1.94
CA GLN A 617 8.02 -23.13 -1.46
C GLN A 617 6.93 -22.76 -2.48
N ALA A 618 6.13 -23.73 -2.91
CA ALA A 618 4.99 -23.49 -3.80
C ALA A 618 3.85 -24.46 -3.51
N ASP A 619 2.63 -24.03 -3.86
CA ASP A 619 1.44 -24.87 -3.77
C ASP A 619 1.28 -25.73 -5.02
N PHE A 620 0.70 -26.90 -4.82
CA PHE A 620 0.29 -27.83 -5.86
C PHE A 620 -1.05 -28.47 -5.46
N ILE A 621 -1.68 -29.15 -6.40
CA ILE A 621 -2.88 -29.96 -6.13
C ILE A 621 -2.42 -31.39 -5.87
N ASP A 622 -2.84 -31.93 -4.72
CA ASP A 622 -2.52 -33.31 -4.32
C ASP A 622 -3.41 -34.36 -5.04
N ASN A 623 -3.20 -35.63 -4.76
CA ASN A 623 -3.91 -36.74 -5.38
C ASN A 623 -5.42 -36.78 -5.01
N LEU A 624 -5.84 -36.05 -3.97
CA LEU A 624 -7.24 -35.90 -3.57
C LEU A 624 -7.90 -34.65 -4.17
N GLY A 625 -7.17 -33.89 -4.96
CA GLY A 625 -7.64 -32.61 -5.53
C GLY A 625 -7.58 -31.45 -4.56
N LEU A 626 -6.88 -31.56 -3.45
CA LEU A 626 -6.75 -30.53 -2.41
C LEU A 626 -5.45 -29.73 -2.57
N PRO A 627 -5.46 -28.43 -2.25
CA PRO A 627 -4.24 -27.65 -2.22
C PRO A 627 -3.29 -28.14 -1.12
N SER A 628 -2.03 -28.33 -1.48
CA SER A 628 -0.93 -28.66 -0.59
C SER A 628 0.27 -27.79 -0.90
N THR A 629 1.29 -27.81 -0.03
CA THR A 629 2.51 -27.02 -0.20
C THR A 629 3.73 -27.91 -0.02
N ASP A 630 4.74 -27.74 -0.89
CA ASP A 630 6.04 -28.39 -0.76
C ASP A 630 7.15 -27.53 -1.35
N ASN A 631 8.40 -27.95 -1.18
CA ASN A 631 9.54 -27.33 -1.84
C ASN A 631 9.69 -27.92 -3.25
N ILE A 632 9.63 -27.06 -4.25
CA ILE A 632 9.64 -27.45 -5.68
C ILE A 632 11.05 -27.55 -6.29
N GLY A 633 12.07 -27.03 -5.60
CA GLY A 633 13.45 -27.03 -6.03
C GLY A 633 14.11 -25.65 -5.99
N ASP A 634 15.27 -25.56 -6.63
CA ASP A 634 16.05 -24.33 -6.75
C ASP A 634 15.81 -23.66 -8.11
N GLY A 635 15.87 -22.34 -8.12
CA GLY A 635 15.67 -21.57 -9.38
C GLY A 635 16.36 -20.23 -9.39
N ARG A 636 16.25 -19.59 -10.55
CA ARG A 636 16.80 -18.26 -10.83
C ARG A 636 15.74 -17.36 -11.41
N VAL A 637 15.77 -16.09 -10.99
CA VAL A 637 14.90 -15.04 -11.55
C VAL A 637 15.76 -13.86 -11.97
N TRP A 638 15.68 -13.48 -13.24
CA TRP A 638 16.18 -12.23 -13.76
C TRP A 638 15.03 -11.25 -13.89
N THR A 639 15.21 -10.06 -13.36
CA THR A 639 14.22 -8.97 -13.47
C THR A 639 14.91 -7.73 -14.03
N PHE A 640 14.33 -7.17 -15.09
CA PHE A 640 14.59 -5.80 -15.52
C PHE A 640 13.37 -4.97 -15.24
N SER A 641 13.51 -3.82 -14.57
CA SER A 641 12.41 -2.88 -14.39
C SER A 641 12.83 -1.46 -14.68
N ALA A 642 11.89 -0.70 -15.24
CA ALA A 642 12.05 0.71 -15.53
C ALA A 642 10.75 1.44 -15.14
N SER A 643 10.87 2.62 -14.56
CA SER A 643 9.73 3.51 -14.27
C SER A 643 10.18 4.96 -14.39
N GLY A 644 9.27 5.83 -14.78
CA GLY A 644 9.57 7.25 -14.88
C GLY A 644 8.37 8.08 -15.23
N SER A 645 8.54 9.39 -15.20
CA SER A 645 7.52 10.34 -15.62
C SER A 645 8.15 11.57 -16.27
N VAL A 646 7.33 12.27 -17.05
CA VAL A 646 7.70 13.52 -17.71
C VAL A 646 6.50 14.47 -17.71
N PHE A 647 6.74 15.73 -17.34
CA PHE A 647 5.78 16.78 -17.56
C PHE A 647 5.81 17.22 -19.03
N LEU A 648 4.74 16.94 -19.76
CA LEU A 648 4.57 17.38 -21.15
C LEU A 648 4.24 18.86 -21.20
N THR A 649 3.49 19.33 -20.22
CA THR A 649 3.20 20.74 -19.93
C THR A 649 3.19 20.95 -18.42
N ASP A 650 3.06 22.18 -17.95
CA ASP A 650 2.94 22.47 -16.50
C ASP A 650 1.73 21.76 -15.85
N ASP A 651 0.70 21.43 -16.64
CA ASP A 651 -0.56 20.84 -16.19
C ASP A 651 -0.69 19.34 -16.56
N LEU A 652 0.18 18.80 -17.43
CA LEU A 652 0.04 17.46 -18.00
C LEU A 652 1.30 16.62 -17.78
N ARG A 653 1.15 15.52 -17.07
CA ARG A 653 2.20 14.55 -16.76
C ARG A 653 1.90 13.20 -17.39
N LEU A 654 2.88 12.64 -18.09
CA LEU A 654 2.89 11.26 -18.55
C LEU A 654 3.78 10.43 -17.63
N SER A 655 3.28 9.32 -17.12
CA SER A 655 4.00 8.35 -16.30
C SER A 655 4.00 6.97 -16.95
N GLY A 656 5.03 6.17 -16.68
CA GLY A 656 5.10 4.82 -17.20
C GLY A 656 5.99 3.91 -16.37
N GLY A 657 5.76 2.61 -16.50
CA GLY A 657 6.59 1.57 -15.88
C GLY A 657 6.49 0.27 -16.66
N ALA A 658 7.57 -0.48 -16.67
CA ALA A 658 7.62 -1.79 -17.30
C ALA A 658 8.51 -2.73 -16.48
N THR A 659 8.19 -4.02 -16.49
CA THR A 659 9.01 -5.07 -15.90
C THR A 659 9.07 -6.26 -16.85
N ILE A 660 10.26 -6.83 -16.97
CA ILE A 660 10.53 -8.06 -17.73
C ILE A 660 11.13 -9.05 -16.74
N ASN A 661 10.52 -10.24 -16.64
CA ASN A 661 11.00 -11.31 -15.78
C ASN A 661 11.35 -12.54 -16.60
N ARG A 662 12.45 -13.20 -16.25
CA ARG A 662 12.79 -14.52 -16.75
C ARG A 662 13.11 -15.41 -15.57
N SER A 663 12.31 -16.44 -15.36
CA SER A 663 12.49 -17.41 -14.28
C SER A 663 12.80 -18.79 -14.87
N THR A 664 13.64 -19.54 -14.17
CA THR A 664 13.93 -20.96 -14.46
C THR A 664 14.01 -21.73 -13.15
N ILE A 665 13.52 -22.95 -13.15
CA ILE A 665 13.78 -23.94 -12.10
C ILE A 665 14.93 -24.79 -12.60
N ASP A 666 16.09 -24.72 -11.93
CA ASP A 666 17.32 -25.39 -12.34
C ASP A 666 17.41 -26.80 -11.77
N GLU A 667 17.00 -26.95 -10.52
CA GLU A 667 17.08 -28.22 -9.79
C GLU A 667 15.72 -28.55 -9.18
N PRO A 668 14.74 -29.01 -10.00
CA PRO A 668 13.45 -29.41 -9.46
C PRO A 668 13.61 -30.64 -8.57
N THR A 669 12.84 -30.70 -7.49
CA THR A 669 12.80 -31.91 -6.65
C THR A 669 12.25 -33.09 -7.48
N ARG A 670 12.63 -34.32 -7.11
CA ARG A 670 12.29 -35.55 -7.90
C ARG A 670 10.79 -35.69 -8.18
N PHE A 671 9.95 -35.28 -7.23
CA PHE A 671 8.50 -35.34 -7.39
C PHE A 671 7.99 -34.39 -8.48
N PHE A 672 8.66 -33.27 -8.71
CA PHE A 672 8.27 -32.24 -9.69
C PHE A 672 9.16 -32.22 -10.94
N SER A 673 10.15 -33.10 -11.09
CA SER A 673 11.19 -33.04 -12.14
C SER A 673 10.67 -33.00 -13.59
N HIS A 674 9.48 -33.55 -13.85
CA HIS A 674 8.84 -33.53 -15.17
C HIS A 674 7.70 -32.50 -15.29
N ARG A 675 7.45 -31.70 -14.28
CA ARG A 675 6.23 -30.88 -14.17
C ARG A 675 6.49 -29.38 -14.18
N ILE A 676 7.76 -28.94 -13.99
CA ILE A 676 8.08 -27.53 -13.75
C ILE A 676 9.33 -27.14 -14.52
N SER A 677 9.24 -26.01 -15.22
CA SER A 677 10.40 -25.33 -15.85
C SER A 677 10.54 -23.88 -15.41
N HIS A 678 9.46 -23.27 -14.88
CA HIS A 678 9.40 -21.87 -14.53
C HIS A 678 8.74 -21.69 -13.16
N VAL A 679 9.08 -20.61 -12.47
CA VAL A 679 8.42 -20.22 -11.22
C VAL A 679 6.98 -19.79 -11.55
N PRO A 680 5.96 -20.24 -10.79
CA PRO A 680 4.56 -19.91 -11.06
C PRO A 680 4.24 -18.43 -10.80
N ASN A 681 3.11 -17.96 -11.34
CA ASN A 681 2.56 -16.60 -11.17
C ASN A 681 3.48 -15.44 -11.59
N ILE A 682 4.51 -15.70 -12.40
CA ILE A 682 5.41 -14.68 -12.93
C ILE A 682 5.05 -14.38 -14.38
N ALA A 683 4.53 -13.20 -14.65
CA ALA A 683 4.38 -12.69 -16.01
C ALA A 683 5.76 -12.33 -16.58
N GLU A 684 6.05 -12.78 -17.82
CA GLU A 684 7.31 -12.44 -18.49
C GLU A 684 7.43 -10.94 -18.74
N PHE A 685 6.33 -10.28 -19.05
CA PHE A 685 6.26 -8.84 -19.25
C PHE A 685 5.01 -8.26 -18.60
N SER A 686 5.17 -7.13 -17.92
CA SER A 686 4.07 -6.28 -17.47
C SER A 686 4.44 -4.82 -17.71
N GLY A 687 3.45 -4.02 -18.09
CA GLY A 687 3.69 -2.61 -18.39
C GLY A 687 2.52 -1.74 -17.96
N ARG A 688 2.79 -0.48 -17.64
CA ARG A 688 1.78 0.51 -17.27
C ARG A 688 2.10 1.85 -17.89
N MET A 689 1.05 2.56 -18.28
CA MET A 689 1.08 3.98 -18.65
C MET A 689 0.02 4.73 -17.86
N GLY A 690 0.31 5.96 -17.47
CA GLY A 690 -0.60 6.87 -16.80
C GLY A 690 -0.48 8.28 -17.37
N LEU A 691 -1.59 8.99 -17.46
CA LEU A 691 -1.68 10.36 -17.89
C LEU A 691 -2.43 11.14 -16.80
N ASP A 692 -1.79 12.13 -16.20
CA ASP A 692 -2.35 12.97 -15.15
C ASP A 692 -2.41 14.41 -15.67
N TYR A 693 -3.59 15.02 -15.56
CA TYR A 693 -3.85 16.41 -15.92
C TYR A 693 -4.48 17.12 -14.73
N SER A 694 -3.89 18.22 -14.29
CA SER A 694 -4.41 19.02 -13.18
C SER A 694 -4.30 20.50 -13.51
N ARG A 695 -5.45 21.20 -13.45
CA ARG A 695 -5.52 22.61 -13.78
C ARG A 695 -6.63 23.33 -13.01
N SER A 696 -6.31 24.51 -12.49
CA SER A 696 -7.35 25.40 -11.95
C SER A 696 -8.18 26.03 -13.07
N VAL A 697 -9.50 25.84 -13.01
CA VAL A 697 -10.48 26.34 -13.98
C VAL A 697 -11.27 27.49 -13.35
N GLY A 698 -11.10 28.69 -13.86
CA GLY A 698 -11.74 29.86 -13.29
C GLY A 698 -11.08 30.33 -11.98
N ARG A 699 -11.89 30.81 -11.02
CA ARG A 699 -11.37 31.39 -9.77
C ARG A 699 -11.29 30.43 -8.59
N ASP A 700 -12.13 29.40 -8.58
CA ASP A 700 -12.37 28.59 -7.39
C ASP A 700 -12.56 27.09 -7.69
N LEU A 701 -12.33 26.63 -8.91
CA LEU A 701 -12.49 25.24 -9.30
C LEU A 701 -11.19 24.65 -9.82
N ASP A 702 -10.89 23.44 -9.43
CA ASP A 702 -9.81 22.62 -9.94
C ASP A 702 -10.39 21.45 -10.73
N LEU A 703 -9.75 21.15 -11.86
CA LEU A 703 -10.02 20.01 -12.72
C LEU A 703 -8.84 19.07 -12.64
N ASP A 704 -9.08 17.86 -12.12
CA ASP A 704 -8.13 16.75 -12.10
C ASP A 704 -8.66 15.66 -13.01
N ALA A 705 -7.88 15.26 -13.99
CA ALA A 705 -8.20 14.15 -14.88
C ALA A 705 -7.03 13.16 -14.93
N ARG A 706 -7.34 11.89 -14.80
CA ARG A 706 -6.36 10.80 -14.83
C ARG A 706 -6.83 9.69 -15.73
N ALA A 707 -5.92 9.11 -16.48
CA ALA A 707 -6.18 7.92 -17.26
C ALA A 707 -5.02 6.95 -17.11
N TRP A 708 -5.30 5.67 -17.14
CA TRP A 708 -4.26 4.64 -17.06
C TRP A 708 -4.60 3.42 -17.90
N ALA A 709 -3.55 2.72 -18.30
CA ALA A 709 -3.62 1.40 -18.90
C ALA A 709 -2.49 0.54 -18.35
N SER A 710 -2.80 -0.68 -17.96
CA SER A 710 -1.85 -1.68 -17.47
C SER A 710 -2.00 -2.96 -18.26
N TYR A 711 -0.91 -3.45 -18.84
CA TYR A 711 -0.84 -4.74 -19.48
C TYR A 711 -0.19 -5.75 -18.54
N ILE A 712 -0.88 -6.87 -18.31
CA ILE A 712 -0.37 -8.02 -17.56
C ILE A 712 -0.14 -9.17 -18.55
N GLY A 713 1.11 -9.55 -18.74
CA GLY A 713 1.51 -10.62 -19.63
C GLY A 713 1.14 -12.01 -19.14
N LYS A 714 1.44 -13.01 -19.95
CA LYS A 714 1.13 -14.42 -19.64
C LYS A 714 1.97 -14.93 -18.48
N SER A 715 1.34 -15.75 -17.64
CA SER A 715 2.00 -16.52 -16.59
C SER A 715 1.33 -17.88 -16.45
N ARG A 716 1.95 -18.81 -15.70
CA ARG A 716 1.32 -20.07 -15.31
C ARG A 716 0.81 -19.95 -13.89
N LEU A 717 -0.33 -20.57 -13.62
CA LEU A 717 -0.99 -20.46 -12.32
C LEU A 717 -0.18 -21.09 -11.20
N GLY A 718 0.38 -22.26 -11.40
CA GLY A 718 1.09 -23.01 -10.35
C GLY A 718 1.90 -24.15 -10.93
N VAL A 719 2.02 -25.19 -10.12
CA VAL A 719 2.87 -26.35 -10.35
C VAL A 719 2.05 -27.58 -10.70
N GLY A 720 2.49 -28.34 -11.68
CA GLY A 720 1.82 -29.55 -12.14
C GLY A 720 0.82 -29.31 -13.28
N PRO A 721 0.27 -30.39 -13.88
CA PRO A 721 -0.65 -30.29 -15.00
C PRO A 721 -1.96 -29.56 -14.63
N GLU A 722 -2.41 -29.71 -13.38
CA GLU A 722 -3.65 -29.12 -12.86
C GLU A 722 -3.55 -27.59 -12.73
N LEU A 723 -2.35 -27.07 -12.44
CA LEU A 723 -2.05 -25.65 -12.25
C LEU A 723 -1.20 -25.06 -13.38
N GLY A 724 -0.96 -25.82 -14.44
CA GLY A 724 -0.14 -25.39 -15.58
C GLY A 724 -0.84 -24.49 -16.59
N ASP A 725 -2.11 -24.16 -16.40
CA ASP A 725 -2.88 -23.30 -17.28
C ASP A 725 -2.34 -21.88 -17.34
N LEU A 726 -2.49 -21.28 -18.52
CA LEU A 726 -2.07 -19.90 -18.77
C LEU A 726 -3.14 -18.91 -18.28
N GLN A 727 -2.67 -17.87 -17.62
CA GLN A 727 -3.44 -16.72 -17.20
C GLN A 727 -2.72 -15.44 -17.65
N GLY A 728 -3.35 -14.28 -17.49
CA GLY A 728 -2.81 -13.01 -17.93
C GLY A 728 -3.20 -12.69 -19.38
N ASP A 729 -2.33 -11.97 -20.12
CA ASP A 729 -2.51 -11.51 -21.50
C ASP A 729 -3.71 -10.58 -21.67
N TYR A 730 -3.81 -9.56 -20.80
CA TYR A 730 -4.91 -8.61 -20.86
C TYR A 730 -4.45 -7.19 -20.51
N VAL A 731 -5.27 -6.23 -20.94
CA VAL A 731 -5.12 -4.81 -20.57
C VAL A 731 -6.23 -4.44 -19.58
N ASP A 732 -5.87 -3.96 -18.41
CA ASP A 732 -6.77 -3.23 -17.51
C ASP A 732 -6.59 -1.73 -17.75
N SER A 733 -7.69 -0.98 -17.81
CA SER A 733 -7.65 0.44 -18.12
C SER A 733 -8.76 1.21 -17.42
N GLY A 734 -8.51 2.47 -17.15
CA GLY A 734 -9.51 3.32 -16.54
C GLY A 734 -9.23 4.80 -16.71
N MET A 735 -10.21 5.60 -16.37
CA MET A 735 -10.12 7.04 -16.32
C MET A 735 -10.90 7.59 -15.13
N LEU A 736 -10.49 8.76 -14.69
CA LEU A 736 -11.12 9.50 -13.62
C LEU A 736 -11.05 10.97 -13.94
N VAL A 737 -12.15 11.70 -13.69
CA VAL A 737 -12.21 13.15 -13.78
C VAL A 737 -12.88 13.67 -12.52
N ARG A 738 -12.24 14.59 -11.82
CA ARG A 738 -12.79 15.34 -10.69
C ARG A 738 -12.86 16.82 -11.04
N ILE A 739 -13.96 17.45 -10.73
CA ILE A 739 -14.11 18.90 -10.78
C ILE A 739 -14.68 19.37 -9.44
N GLY A 740 -14.04 20.36 -8.84
CA GLY A 740 -14.47 20.86 -7.52
C GLY A 740 -13.52 21.88 -6.96
N ASN A 741 -13.76 22.24 -5.71
CA ASN A 741 -12.87 23.07 -4.90
C ASN A 741 -12.42 22.28 -3.64
N GLU A 742 -11.81 22.99 -2.68
CA GLU A 742 -11.36 22.38 -1.41
C GLU A 742 -12.52 21.88 -0.54
N ARG A 743 -13.76 22.33 -0.77
CA ARG A 743 -14.94 22.01 0.06
C ARG A 743 -15.86 20.96 -0.55
N ILE A 744 -16.04 21.00 -1.86
CA ILE A 744 -16.94 20.10 -2.57
C ILE A 744 -16.42 19.81 -3.96
N GLY A 745 -16.49 18.56 -4.37
CA GLY A 745 -16.13 18.12 -5.70
C GLY A 745 -17.03 17.01 -6.21
N GLY A 746 -17.15 16.94 -7.54
CA GLY A 746 -17.80 15.85 -8.24
C GLY A 746 -16.79 15.01 -8.98
N THR A 747 -16.92 13.69 -8.92
CA THR A 747 -16.01 12.75 -9.56
C THR A 747 -16.77 11.82 -10.49
N LEU A 748 -16.28 11.66 -11.71
CA LEU A 748 -16.66 10.61 -12.65
C LEU A 748 -15.48 9.67 -12.83
N SER A 749 -15.67 8.37 -12.62
CA SER A 749 -14.64 7.38 -12.93
C SER A 749 -15.20 6.22 -13.76
N VAL A 750 -14.36 5.69 -14.63
CA VAL A 750 -14.65 4.51 -15.45
C VAL A 750 -13.50 3.53 -15.28
N THR A 751 -13.79 2.31 -14.83
CA THR A 751 -12.83 1.21 -14.76
C THR A 751 -13.11 0.18 -15.85
N ASN A 752 -12.09 -0.58 -16.25
CA ASN A 752 -12.14 -1.46 -17.41
C ASN A 752 -12.69 -0.74 -18.65
N LEU A 753 -12.10 0.41 -18.98
CA LEU A 753 -12.54 1.28 -20.07
C LEU A 753 -12.55 0.54 -21.42
N ALA A 754 -11.56 -0.32 -21.66
CA ALA A 754 -11.45 -1.12 -22.86
C ALA A 754 -12.50 -2.25 -22.96
N GLY A 755 -13.19 -2.59 -21.86
CA GLY A 755 -14.13 -3.71 -21.81
C GLY A 755 -13.47 -5.08 -21.97
N THR A 756 -12.23 -5.19 -21.51
CA THR A 756 -11.44 -6.43 -21.57
C THR A 756 -12.00 -7.46 -20.59
N LYS A 757 -12.12 -8.71 -21.01
CA LYS A 757 -12.59 -9.81 -20.16
C LYS A 757 -11.47 -10.46 -19.36
N GLY A 758 -10.24 -10.47 -19.83
CA GLY A 758 -9.00 -10.95 -19.24
C GLY A 758 -9.13 -12.12 -18.25
N ASN A 759 -8.20 -13.05 -18.26
CA ASN A 759 -8.18 -14.12 -17.26
C ASN A 759 -7.13 -13.80 -16.20
N ARG A 760 -7.56 -13.38 -15.01
CA ARG A 760 -6.67 -13.03 -13.90
C ARG A 760 -6.19 -14.23 -13.08
N PHE A 761 -6.96 -15.33 -13.11
CA PHE A 761 -6.68 -16.57 -12.38
C PHE A 761 -7.31 -17.75 -13.11
N ALA A 762 -6.48 -18.68 -13.61
CA ALA A 762 -6.89 -19.65 -14.61
C ALA A 762 -7.74 -20.81 -14.08
N LEU A 763 -7.62 -21.19 -12.81
CA LEU A 763 -8.26 -22.38 -12.27
C LEU A 763 -9.62 -22.09 -11.61
N GLY A 764 -9.76 -20.96 -10.96
CA GLY A 764 -10.93 -20.63 -10.16
C GLY A 764 -10.91 -21.34 -8.81
N THR A 765 -11.49 -22.54 -8.72
CA THR A 765 -11.50 -23.35 -7.50
C THR A 765 -10.51 -24.51 -7.59
N PRO A 766 -9.85 -24.93 -6.49
CA PRO A 766 -8.92 -26.04 -6.48
C PRO A 766 -9.56 -27.40 -6.85
N PHE A 767 -10.88 -27.52 -6.73
CA PHE A 767 -11.61 -28.75 -7.06
C PHE A 767 -12.08 -28.81 -8.51
N ALA A 768 -11.90 -27.77 -9.29
CA ALA A 768 -12.44 -27.66 -10.64
C ALA A 768 -11.50 -28.22 -11.72
N VAL A 769 -10.70 -29.24 -11.40
CA VAL A 769 -9.72 -29.86 -12.29
C VAL A 769 -10.32 -30.32 -13.64
N LEU A 770 -11.61 -30.64 -13.66
CA LEU A 770 -12.36 -31.01 -14.88
C LEU A 770 -13.19 -29.85 -15.44
N ARG A 771 -13.17 -28.68 -14.83
CA ARG A 771 -13.92 -27.50 -15.23
C ARG A 771 -12.94 -26.40 -15.67
N GLU A 772 -13.04 -26.00 -16.91
CA GLU A 772 -12.28 -24.86 -17.42
C GLU A 772 -12.90 -23.58 -16.84
N GLN A 773 -12.28 -23.02 -15.83
CA GLN A 773 -12.69 -21.77 -15.18
C GLN A 773 -11.70 -20.66 -15.43
N VAL A 774 -12.19 -19.43 -15.36
CA VAL A 774 -11.44 -18.19 -15.47
C VAL A 774 -11.90 -17.22 -14.39
N THR A 775 -11.05 -16.27 -14.05
CA THR A 775 -11.42 -15.14 -13.20
C THR A 775 -11.40 -13.87 -14.06
N PRO A 776 -12.55 -13.49 -14.65
CA PRO A 776 -12.61 -12.33 -15.53
C PRO A 776 -12.36 -11.03 -14.78
N LEU A 777 -11.86 -10.02 -15.49
CA LEU A 777 -11.92 -8.65 -15.02
C LEU A 777 -13.38 -8.26 -14.75
N ARG A 778 -13.59 -7.46 -13.71
CA ARG A 778 -14.90 -6.84 -13.50
C ARG A 778 -15.30 -6.08 -14.78
N PRO A 779 -16.52 -6.22 -15.27
CA PRO A 779 -16.99 -5.51 -16.47
C PRO A 779 -16.85 -3.99 -16.30
N ARG A 780 -16.92 -3.28 -17.43
CA ARG A 780 -16.85 -1.81 -17.41
C ARG A 780 -17.80 -1.25 -16.36
N THR A 781 -17.24 -0.44 -15.46
CA THR A 781 -17.99 0.16 -14.35
C THR A 781 -17.85 1.66 -14.40
N ILE A 782 -18.98 2.37 -14.40
CA ILE A 782 -19.05 3.83 -14.36
C ILE A 782 -19.49 4.23 -12.95
N ARG A 783 -18.72 5.09 -12.28
CA ARG A 783 -18.99 5.59 -10.95
C ARG A 783 -19.13 7.11 -10.96
N LEU A 784 -20.17 7.59 -10.31
CA LEU A 784 -20.34 9.00 -9.93
C LEU A 784 -20.10 9.14 -8.44
N GLY A 785 -19.33 10.12 -8.05
CA GLY A 785 -19.01 10.39 -6.66
C GLY A 785 -19.08 11.87 -6.34
N VAL A 786 -19.29 12.18 -5.06
CA VAL A 786 -19.20 13.51 -4.49
C VAL A 786 -18.28 13.45 -3.29
N ASP A 787 -17.35 14.38 -3.19
CA ASP A 787 -16.48 14.59 -2.04
C ASP A 787 -16.80 15.95 -1.38
N PHE A 788 -16.64 15.98 -0.05
CA PHE A 788 -16.91 17.19 0.74
C PHE A 788 -15.93 17.30 1.91
N SER A 789 -15.64 18.55 2.30
CA SER A 789 -14.76 18.90 3.42
C SER A 789 -15.32 20.09 4.20
N PHE A 790 -15.38 19.94 5.54
CA PHE A 790 -15.89 20.96 6.48
C PHE A 790 -14.86 21.34 7.53
#